data_04052b0fcdd250f39a4a9bfbe1647000
#
_entry.id   04052b0fcdd250f39a4a9bfbe1647000
#
_cell.length_a   1.000
_cell.length_b   1.000
_cell.length_c   1.000
_cell.angle_alpha   90.00
_cell.angle_beta   90.00
_cell.angle_gamma   90.00
#
_symmetry.space_group_name_H-M   'P 1'
#
loop_
_entity.id
_entity.type
_entity.pdbx_description
1 polymer ?
#
loop_
_entity_poly.entity_id
_entity_poly.type
_entity_poly.pdbx_seq_one_letter_code
_entity_poly.pdbx_strand_id
1 'polypeptide(L)'
;MVTIITGTTQKPTSSDLLKSFFQRHDELDGYLYIGYPIIGTVDGAYPIDSLWVSPDKGLVIFNLIEGKNIDGYEEAQDDCANKIEAKLRGYRQLVNKRKLCVEINVITYAPALMRKVDCDEDYPLCANDNNLLAQIETLNWNNSGYYEALVSVLQAISTIRKGKKRRETIKPESRGSKLKALEDSIANLDNQQSRAVIETVEGVQRIRGLAGSGKTVVLALKAAYLHAQHPEWKIAVTFNTRSLKGQLRQLINTFYIEQTSEEPDWDNLHILHAWGAPGGGERTGMYYTFCGTNNLEYLDFLSARNRFGSTDPFGAACQKALEEATDPKPIYDAVLVDEAQDFSPAFLKLCYEMLREPKRLVYAYDELQNLRLQSLPSPEEIFGVDEHGVPNVTFRPSEDGQPEQDIILEKCYRNSRPALVTAHALGFGIYRKPVGEDDSGLVQMFDQSALWEEIGYHVEAGSLEDGKHVVLERTNKSSPEFLESHSDIDDLIMFKQFDSKEEQDQWVANEIQTNLTEDELRPDDIIVINPNPVTTKLNVAPIRALLYERGIQSHTAGVDTAPDVFFDEDNASVAFTGIYRAKGNEAAMVYIVNAEACFDSFFDLAKLRNQLFTAITRSKAWVRVLGVGPGMDGLIAEYKKVKDHNFTLDFLYPTKAQRDHMNIVNRDMSEAEKRKIQKTKGNAENLIQELESGNIYLEDLGKDTVNRLISLLKSKEG
;
A
#
# COMPACT_ATOMS: atom_id res chain seq x y z
N MET A 1 15.57 15.62 -13.52
CA MET A 1 14.99 16.31 -12.32
C MET A 1 15.12 15.39 -11.11
N VAL A 2 15.56 15.90 -9.96
CA VAL A 2 15.75 15.13 -8.73
C VAL A 2 14.42 14.95 -8.00
N THR A 3 14.11 13.71 -7.62
CA THR A 3 12.98 13.39 -6.74
C THR A 3 13.37 13.62 -5.28
N ILE A 4 12.72 14.55 -4.60
CA ILE A 4 13.02 14.93 -3.22
C ILE A 4 12.05 14.24 -2.27
N ILE A 5 12.60 13.54 -1.26
CA ILE A 5 11.85 12.82 -0.22
C ILE A 5 12.32 13.32 1.14
N THR A 6 11.41 13.92 1.91
CA THR A 6 11.74 14.60 3.18
C THR A 6 11.24 13.80 4.37
N GLY A 7 12.17 13.32 5.19
CA GLY A 7 11.93 12.75 6.51
C GLY A 7 12.13 13.77 7.63
N THR A 8 12.22 13.27 8.86
CA THR A 8 12.49 14.11 10.03
C THR A 8 13.94 14.58 10.06
N THR A 9 14.20 15.86 10.25
CA THR A 9 15.53 16.43 10.33
C THR A 9 15.68 17.31 11.58
N GLN A 10 16.88 17.28 12.18
CA GLN A 10 17.26 18.20 13.27
C GLN A 10 17.90 19.49 12.73
N LYS A 11 18.02 19.63 11.42
CA LYS A 11 18.69 20.75 10.73
C LYS A 11 17.77 21.35 9.67
N PRO A 12 16.62 21.91 10.08
CA PRO A 12 15.54 22.30 9.17
C PRO A 12 15.94 23.36 8.16
N THR A 13 16.66 24.42 8.61
CA THR A 13 17.03 25.53 7.72
C THR A 13 18.01 25.08 6.63
N SER A 14 19.05 24.35 6.99
CA SER A 14 20.04 23.84 6.04
C SER A 14 19.41 22.80 5.09
N SER A 15 18.47 21.98 5.59
CA SER A 15 17.71 21.02 4.78
C SER A 15 16.83 21.72 3.75
N ASP A 16 16.13 22.79 4.13
CA ASP A 16 15.25 23.55 3.22
C ASP A 16 16.04 24.29 2.13
N LEU A 17 17.21 24.82 2.50
CA LEU A 17 18.12 25.44 1.53
C LEU A 17 18.68 24.40 0.54
N LEU A 18 19.06 23.21 1.02
CA LEU A 18 19.52 22.13 0.15
C LEU A 18 18.40 21.65 -0.80
N LYS A 19 17.16 21.49 -0.32
CA LYS A 19 15.99 21.20 -1.17
C LYS A 19 15.82 22.26 -2.25
N SER A 20 15.82 23.53 -1.86
CA SER A 20 15.67 24.67 -2.78
C SER A 20 16.78 24.71 -3.82
N PHE A 21 18.00 24.27 -3.47
CA PHE A 21 19.09 24.11 -4.43
C PHE A 21 18.73 23.07 -5.50
N PHE A 22 18.33 21.85 -5.11
CA PHE A 22 17.99 20.80 -6.07
C PHE A 22 16.74 21.11 -6.89
N GLN A 23 15.77 21.83 -6.35
CA GLN A 23 14.58 22.28 -7.09
C GLN A 23 14.89 23.30 -8.20
N ARG A 24 15.98 24.03 -8.08
CA ARG A 24 16.42 25.02 -9.09
C ARG A 24 17.35 24.44 -10.15
N HIS A 25 17.81 23.21 -9.97
CA HIS A 25 18.77 22.53 -10.86
C HIS A 25 18.14 21.30 -11.53
N ASP A 26 17.27 21.53 -12.52
CA ASP A 26 16.55 20.49 -13.26
C ASP A 26 17.45 19.55 -14.05
N GLU A 27 18.69 19.95 -14.33
CA GLU A 27 19.73 19.14 -14.98
C GLU A 27 20.26 18.01 -14.10
N LEU A 28 20.08 18.08 -12.78
CA LEU A 28 20.44 17.02 -11.86
C LEU A 28 19.32 15.96 -11.84
N ASP A 29 19.70 14.67 -11.67
CA ASP A 29 18.77 13.55 -11.66
C ASP A 29 19.03 12.60 -10.48
N GLY A 30 18.02 11.79 -10.13
CA GLY A 30 18.08 10.80 -9.06
C GLY A 30 17.18 11.11 -7.87
N TYR A 31 17.56 10.59 -6.69
CA TYR A 31 16.78 10.71 -5.44
C TYR A 31 17.55 11.47 -4.37
N LEU A 32 16.96 12.54 -3.83
CA LEU A 32 17.47 13.24 -2.66
C LEU A 32 16.62 12.86 -1.44
N TYR A 33 17.24 12.24 -0.47
CA TYR A 33 16.63 11.91 0.82
C TYR A 33 17.10 12.90 1.88
N ILE A 34 16.19 13.45 2.68
CA ILE A 34 16.46 14.30 3.84
C ILE A 34 16.08 13.52 5.11
N GLY A 35 16.99 13.43 6.09
CA GLY A 35 16.75 12.69 7.33
C GLY A 35 16.58 11.18 7.17
N TYR A 36 17.08 10.62 6.08
CA TYR A 36 17.01 9.20 5.72
C TYR A 36 18.23 8.83 4.85
N PRO A 37 18.75 7.60 4.90
CA PRO A 37 18.42 6.53 5.82
C PRO A 37 19.04 6.68 7.21
N ILE A 38 18.61 5.86 8.16
CA ILE A 38 19.38 5.53 9.35
C ILE A 38 20.22 4.31 8.99
N ILE A 39 21.49 4.32 9.34
CA ILE A 39 22.40 3.22 9.02
C ILE A 39 22.83 2.51 10.28
N GLY A 40 22.55 1.20 10.36
CA GLY A 40 23.04 0.37 11.43
C GLY A 40 24.55 0.18 11.31
N THR A 41 25.29 0.55 12.34
CA THR A 41 26.72 0.39 12.48
C THR A 41 27.06 -0.48 13.69
N VAL A 42 28.32 -0.81 13.89
CA VAL A 42 28.79 -1.55 15.08
C VAL A 42 28.51 -0.77 16.37
N ASP A 43 28.48 0.56 16.27
CA ASP A 43 28.26 1.48 17.38
C ASP A 43 26.76 1.86 17.57
N GLY A 44 25.83 1.20 16.84
CA GLY A 44 24.39 1.46 16.86
C GLY A 44 23.89 2.23 15.63
N ALA A 45 22.75 2.90 15.77
CA ALA A 45 22.10 3.65 14.70
C ALA A 45 22.88 4.93 14.34
N TYR A 46 23.19 5.12 13.07
CA TYR A 46 23.85 6.31 12.54
C TYR A 46 22.91 7.08 11.60
N PRO A 47 22.31 8.20 12.03
CA PRO A 47 21.44 9.01 11.19
C PRO A 47 22.25 9.79 10.15
N ILE A 48 21.71 9.85 8.92
CA ILE A 48 22.26 10.66 7.83
C ILE A 48 21.41 11.92 7.68
N ASP A 49 22.04 13.09 7.63
CA ASP A 49 21.34 14.37 7.46
C ASP A 49 20.65 14.45 6.10
N SER A 50 21.40 14.20 5.04
CA SER A 50 20.86 14.13 3.67
C SER A 50 21.74 13.27 2.76
N LEU A 51 21.12 12.63 1.78
CA LEU A 51 21.77 11.73 0.86
C LEU A 51 21.15 11.85 -0.53
N TRP A 52 22.00 12.05 -1.55
CA TRP A 52 21.59 12.07 -2.94
C TRP A 52 22.17 10.89 -3.71
N VAL A 53 21.32 10.13 -4.38
CA VAL A 53 21.71 9.02 -5.26
C VAL A 53 21.50 9.45 -6.70
N SER A 54 22.57 9.57 -7.45
CA SER A 54 22.54 9.98 -8.85
C SER A 54 23.07 8.88 -9.76
N PRO A 55 22.44 8.66 -10.93
CA PRO A 55 22.96 7.71 -11.92
C PRO A 55 24.38 8.06 -12.41
N ASP A 56 24.72 9.35 -12.44
CA ASP A 56 25.97 9.85 -12.99
C ASP A 56 27.01 10.23 -11.92
N LYS A 57 26.57 10.57 -10.72
CA LYS A 57 27.44 11.07 -9.64
C LYS A 57 27.64 10.05 -8.51
N GLY A 58 26.86 8.95 -8.51
CA GLY A 58 26.93 7.92 -7.47
C GLY A 58 26.20 8.33 -6.21
N LEU A 59 26.81 8.02 -5.06
CA LEU A 59 26.29 8.32 -3.74
C LEU A 59 26.94 9.59 -3.19
N VAL A 60 26.15 10.63 -3.00
CA VAL A 60 26.59 11.89 -2.41
C VAL A 60 25.88 12.12 -1.08
N ILE A 61 26.63 12.27 0.00
CA ILE A 61 26.11 12.48 1.33
C ILE A 61 26.39 13.93 1.73
N PHE A 62 25.38 14.60 2.24
CA PHE A 62 25.51 15.97 2.73
C PHE A 62 25.46 15.97 4.26
N ASN A 63 26.59 16.27 4.90
CA ASN A 63 26.65 16.61 6.31
C ASN A 63 26.20 18.07 6.45
N LEU A 64 25.01 18.28 7.01
CA LEU A 64 24.41 19.60 7.13
C LEU A 64 24.91 20.29 8.42
N ILE A 65 25.22 21.57 8.31
CA ILE A 65 25.55 22.39 9.48
C ILE A 65 24.48 23.46 9.67
N GLU A 66 23.78 23.38 10.81
CA GLU A 66 22.79 24.38 11.21
C GLU A 66 23.52 25.47 12.02
N GLY A 67 23.75 26.63 11.41
CA GLY A 67 24.52 27.73 12.01
C GLY A 67 25.92 27.91 11.41
N LYS A 68 26.85 28.53 12.15
CA LYS A 68 28.17 28.96 11.65
C LYS A 68 29.36 28.20 12.23
N ASN A 69 29.09 27.30 13.17
CA ASN A 69 30.18 26.49 13.75
C ASN A 69 30.47 25.28 12.84
N ILE A 70 31.68 25.21 12.32
CA ILE A 70 32.16 24.15 11.42
C ILE A 70 33.25 23.29 12.09
N ASP A 71 33.47 23.42 13.40
CA ASP A 71 34.50 22.65 14.09
C ASP A 71 34.22 21.14 13.97
N GLY A 72 35.23 20.36 13.62
CA GLY A 72 35.13 18.91 13.50
C GLY A 72 34.44 18.39 12.24
N TYR A 73 34.19 19.22 11.22
CA TYR A 73 33.47 18.80 10.01
C TYR A 73 34.30 17.76 9.20
N GLU A 74 35.63 17.82 9.21
CA GLU A 74 36.52 16.87 8.53
C GLU A 74 36.39 15.47 9.14
N GLU A 75 36.46 15.39 10.49
CA GLU A 75 36.26 14.14 11.23
C GLU A 75 34.86 13.56 11.01
N ALA A 76 33.84 14.41 10.91
CA ALA A 76 32.46 13.98 10.62
C ALA A 76 32.32 13.44 9.19
N GLN A 77 33.03 13.98 8.21
CA GLN A 77 33.10 13.45 6.85
C GLN A 77 33.75 12.07 6.81
N ASP A 78 34.90 11.92 7.46
CA ASP A 78 35.61 10.63 7.54
C ASP A 78 34.77 9.55 8.24
N ASP A 79 34.18 9.87 9.37
CA ASP A 79 33.32 8.94 10.12
C ASP A 79 32.12 8.50 9.27
N CYS A 80 31.49 9.45 8.60
CA CYS A 80 30.37 9.18 7.69
C CYS A 80 30.79 8.28 6.53
N ALA A 81 31.85 8.62 5.80
CA ALA A 81 32.34 7.85 4.67
C ALA A 81 32.70 6.41 5.08
N ASN A 82 33.43 6.23 6.18
CA ASN A 82 33.84 4.92 6.68
C ASN A 82 32.66 4.03 7.08
N LYS A 83 31.68 4.59 7.78
CA LYS A 83 30.48 3.86 8.21
C LYS A 83 29.62 3.43 7.02
N ILE A 84 29.42 4.32 6.04
CA ILE A 84 28.67 4.02 4.82
C ILE A 84 29.39 2.96 3.99
N GLU A 85 30.69 3.11 3.77
CA GLU A 85 31.48 2.13 3.02
C GLU A 85 31.42 0.75 3.67
N ALA A 86 31.62 0.68 4.98
CA ALA A 86 31.53 -0.58 5.72
C ALA A 86 30.16 -1.25 5.56
N LYS A 87 29.06 -0.48 5.63
CA LYS A 87 27.70 -0.95 5.42
C LYS A 87 27.51 -1.46 3.99
N LEU A 88 27.86 -0.68 2.97
CA LEU A 88 27.64 -1.02 1.57
C LEU A 88 28.49 -2.22 1.13
N ARG A 89 29.67 -2.42 1.67
CA ARG A 89 30.51 -3.62 1.44
C ARG A 89 29.85 -4.93 1.90
N GLY A 90 28.94 -4.86 2.85
CA GLY A 90 28.12 -6.00 3.30
C GLY A 90 27.15 -6.54 2.25
N TYR A 91 26.84 -5.79 1.19
CA TYR A 91 25.90 -6.17 0.14
C TYR A 91 26.63 -6.68 -1.11
N ARG A 92 26.55 -8.00 -1.34
CA ARG A 92 27.22 -8.66 -2.48
C ARG A 92 26.87 -8.06 -3.83
N GLN A 93 25.65 -7.53 -3.98
CA GLN A 93 25.17 -6.91 -5.21
C GLN A 93 25.85 -5.57 -5.54
N LEU A 94 26.52 -4.93 -4.57
CA LEU A 94 27.28 -3.69 -4.75
C LEU A 94 28.79 -3.93 -4.84
N VAL A 95 29.25 -5.18 -4.78
CA VAL A 95 30.68 -5.53 -4.71
C VAL A 95 31.05 -6.42 -5.89
N ASN A 96 32.12 -6.05 -6.61
CA ASN A 96 32.73 -6.85 -7.66
C ASN A 96 34.17 -7.19 -7.28
N LYS A 97 34.50 -8.49 -7.24
CA LYS A 97 35.87 -8.96 -6.89
C LYS A 97 36.47 -8.29 -5.62
N ARG A 98 35.66 -8.17 -4.55
CA ARG A 98 35.99 -7.52 -3.26
C ARG A 98 36.11 -5.98 -3.31
N LYS A 99 35.88 -5.33 -4.46
CA LYS A 99 35.87 -3.88 -4.56
C LYS A 99 34.41 -3.40 -4.57
N LEU A 100 34.10 -2.38 -3.74
CA LEU A 100 32.82 -1.68 -3.79
C LEU A 100 32.71 -0.96 -5.15
N CYS A 101 31.56 -1.10 -5.81
CA CYS A 101 31.29 -0.51 -7.12
C CYS A 101 30.53 0.81 -7.04
N VAL A 102 30.34 1.32 -5.84
CA VAL A 102 29.69 2.61 -5.54
C VAL A 102 30.76 3.62 -5.21
N GLU A 103 30.68 4.78 -5.84
CA GLU A 103 31.47 5.96 -5.48
C GLU A 103 30.74 6.68 -4.35
N ILE A 104 31.42 6.91 -3.23
CA ILE A 104 30.88 7.57 -2.04
C ILE A 104 31.57 8.92 -1.90
N ASN A 105 30.79 9.99 -1.95
CA ASN A 105 31.28 11.35 -1.77
C ASN A 105 30.55 11.97 -0.57
N VAL A 106 31.29 12.61 0.32
CA VAL A 106 30.73 13.33 1.47
C VAL A 106 31.06 14.81 1.32
N ILE A 107 30.03 15.65 1.41
CA ILE A 107 30.14 17.11 1.29
C ILE A 107 29.55 17.73 2.54
N THR A 108 30.25 18.64 3.18
CA THR A 108 29.70 19.46 4.27
C THR A 108 29.00 20.68 3.65
N TYR A 109 27.71 20.86 3.95
CA TYR A 109 26.95 22.02 3.52
C TYR A 109 26.59 22.93 4.69
N ALA A 110 27.17 24.14 4.69
CA ALA A 110 27.08 25.13 5.76
C ALA A 110 26.56 26.50 5.26
N PRO A 111 25.27 26.58 4.86
CA PRO A 111 24.74 27.75 4.14
C PRO A 111 24.74 29.05 4.96
N ALA A 112 24.76 28.96 6.29
CA ALA A 112 24.83 30.15 7.16
C ALA A 112 26.14 30.91 7.07
N LEU A 113 27.21 30.32 6.50
CA LEU A 113 28.51 30.99 6.28
C LEU A 113 28.44 31.99 5.14
N MET A 114 27.60 31.77 4.12
CA MET A 114 27.37 32.65 2.95
C MET A 114 28.64 32.93 2.10
N ARG A 115 29.83 32.56 2.50
CA ARG A 115 31.07 32.80 1.82
C ARG A 115 31.85 31.52 1.67
N LYS A 116 32.64 31.42 0.58
CA LYS A 116 33.59 30.32 0.42
C LYS A 116 34.58 30.37 1.57
N VAL A 117 34.82 29.25 2.20
CA VAL A 117 35.83 29.03 3.23
C VAL A 117 36.98 28.27 2.55
N ASP A 118 38.24 28.62 2.85
CA ASP A 118 39.36 27.80 2.43
C ASP A 118 39.29 26.47 3.18
N CYS A 119 39.07 25.39 2.46
CA CYS A 119 39.01 24.03 2.96
C CYS A 119 39.99 23.14 2.19
N ASP A 120 40.38 22.03 2.79
CA ASP A 120 41.15 21.01 2.11
C ASP A 120 40.35 20.44 0.95
N GLU A 121 41.02 20.16 -0.18
CA GLU A 121 40.37 19.54 -1.36
C GLU A 121 39.77 18.16 -1.06
N ASP A 122 40.36 17.46 -0.08
CA ASP A 122 39.88 16.15 0.38
C ASP A 122 38.62 16.23 1.27
N TYR A 123 38.34 17.43 1.85
CA TYR A 123 37.18 17.66 2.74
C TYR A 123 36.33 18.82 2.24
N PRO A 124 35.51 18.61 1.18
CA PRO A 124 34.75 19.69 0.55
C PRO A 124 33.69 20.29 1.50
N LEU A 125 33.80 21.63 1.68
CA LEU A 125 32.89 22.45 2.47
C LEU A 125 32.26 23.50 1.57
N CYS A 126 30.94 23.46 1.44
CA CYS A 126 30.15 24.35 0.60
C CYS A 126 29.29 25.31 1.44
N ALA A 127 29.50 26.63 1.22
CA ALA A 127 28.86 27.70 1.99
C ALA A 127 27.66 28.34 1.21
N ASN A 128 27.50 28.02 -0.07
CA ASN A 128 26.41 28.56 -0.93
C ASN A 128 26.21 27.69 -2.15
N ASP A 129 25.14 27.94 -2.91
CA ASP A 129 24.72 27.20 -4.08
C ASP A 129 25.79 27.10 -5.18
N ASN A 130 26.52 28.21 -5.44
CA ASN A 130 27.56 28.20 -6.48
C ASN A 130 28.73 27.28 -6.12
N ASN A 131 29.10 27.25 -4.83
CA ASN A 131 30.16 26.35 -4.37
C ASN A 131 29.67 24.90 -4.41
N LEU A 132 28.41 24.66 -4.04
CA LEU A 132 27.80 23.33 -4.06
C LEU A 132 27.70 22.79 -5.48
N LEU A 133 27.21 23.60 -6.42
CA LEU A 133 27.11 23.20 -7.83
C LEU A 133 28.50 22.88 -8.42
N ALA A 134 29.48 23.76 -8.21
CA ALA A 134 30.84 23.55 -8.67
C ALA A 134 31.45 22.24 -8.11
N GLN A 135 31.18 21.93 -6.83
CA GLN A 135 31.64 20.68 -6.22
C GLN A 135 30.92 19.45 -6.83
N ILE A 136 29.61 19.51 -7.03
CA ILE A 136 28.82 18.43 -7.65
C ILE A 136 29.30 18.17 -9.09
N GLU A 137 29.65 19.19 -9.85
CA GLU A 137 30.15 19.06 -11.22
C GLU A 137 31.46 18.28 -11.31
N THR A 138 32.32 18.33 -10.29
CA THR A 138 33.56 17.56 -10.25
C THR A 138 33.36 16.05 -10.07
N LEU A 139 32.19 15.65 -9.53
CA LEU A 139 31.90 14.25 -9.22
C LEU A 139 31.58 13.46 -10.51
N ASN A 140 32.01 12.21 -10.54
CA ASN A 140 31.73 11.30 -11.65
C ASN A 140 31.65 9.85 -11.16
N TRP A 141 30.67 9.11 -11.61
CA TRP A 141 30.49 7.69 -11.32
C TRP A 141 30.35 6.86 -12.58
N ASN A 142 31.35 6.04 -12.86
CA ASN A 142 31.41 5.24 -14.09
C ASN A 142 30.68 3.87 -14.00
N ASN A 143 30.07 3.55 -12.87
CA ASN A 143 29.44 2.26 -12.59
C ASN A 143 27.90 2.36 -12.51
N SER A 144 27.27 3.16 -13.35
CA SER A 144 25.82 3.43 -13.34
C SER A 144 24.93 2.16 -13.39
N GLY A 145 25.44 1.03 -13.89
CA GLY A 145 24.75 -0.25 -13.85
C GLY A 145 24.45 -0.78 -12.43
N TYR A 146 25.05 -0.20 -11.39
CA TYR A 146 24.78 -0.51 -9.99
C TYR A 146 23.75 0.44 -9.35
N TYR A 147 23.22 1.40 -10.08
CA TYR A 147 22.31 2.42 -9.57
C TYR A 147 21.07 1.82 -8.90
N GLU A 148 20.33 0.95 -9.59
CA GLU A 148 19.13 0.28 -9.06
C GLU A 148 19.44 -0.58 -7.82
N ALA A 149 20.59 -1.26 -7.82
CA ALA A 149 21.01 -2.05 -6.69
C ALA A 149 21.35 -1.17 -5.47
N LEU A 150 21.95 0.00 -5.70
CA LEU A 150 22.26 0.99 -4.65
C LEU A 150 20.96 1.56 -4.05
N VAL A 151 20.01 1.98 -4.87
CA VAL A 151 18.71 2.48 -4.43
C VAL A 151 17.98 1.41 -3.58
N SER A 152 17.98 0.14 -4.03
CA SER A 152 17.37 -0.98 -3.31
C SER A 152 17.99 -1.21 -1.92
N VAL A 153 19.31 -1.10 -1.83
CA VAL A 153 20.02 -1.26 -0.54
C VAL A 153 19.67 -0.14 0.41
N LEU A 154 19.67 1.10 -0.06
CA LEU A 154 19.36 2.27 0.75
C LEU A 154 17.91 2.28 1.24
N GLN A 155 16.99 1.79 0.44
CA GLN A 155 15.56 1.64 0.82
C GLN A 155 15.29 0.43 1.73
N ALA A 156 16.31 -0.31 2.13
CA ALA A 156 16.22 -1.51 2.98
C ALA A 156 15.42 -2.69 2.39
N ILE A 157 14.96 -2.63 1.14
CA ILE A 157 14.12 -3.67 0.51
C ILE A 157 14.92 -4.95 0.24
N SER A 158 16.20 -4.82 -0.07
CA SER A 158 17.09 -5.99 -0.25
C SER A 158 17.10 -6.92 0.96
N THR A 159 16.69 -6.44 2.13
CA THR A 159 16.68 -7.16 3.40
C THR A 159 15.45 -8.05 3.55
N ILE A 160 14.30 -7.68 2.95
CA ILE A 160 13.12 -8.56 2.90
C ILE A 160 13.47 -9.92 2.28
N ARG A 161 14.40 -9.92 1.34
CA ARG A 161 14.88 -11.12 0.65
C ARG A 161 15.81 -11.98 1.51
N LYS A 162 16.57 -11.40 2.43
CA LYS A 162 17.50 -12.15 3.29
C LYS A 162 16.78 -12.97 4.36
N GLY A 163 15.56 -12.57 4.77
CA GLY A 163 14.78 -13.24 5.79
C GLY A 163 14.05 -14.52 5.31
N LYS A 164 13.90 -14.73 3.99
CA LYS A 164 13.29 -15.95 3.43
C LYS A 164 14.35 -16.98 3.08
N LYS A 165 14.10 -18.27 3.40
CA LYS A 165 14.94 -19.38 2.90
C LYS A 165 15.08 -19.25 1.39
N ARG A 166 16.31 -19.20 0.92
CA ARG A 166 16.62 -19.08 -0.52
C ARG A 166 15.94 -20.21 -1.29
N ARG A 167 15.16 -19.85 -2.29
CA ARG A 167 14.50 -20.83 -3.15
C ARG A 167 15.57 -21.52 -4.01
N GLU A 168 15.68 -22.84 -3.87
CA GLU A 168 16.49 -23.68 -4.74
C GLU A 168 15.58 -24.23 -5.83
N THR A 169 15.89 -23.93 -7.07
CA THR A 169 15.17 -24.41 -8.25
C THR A 169 16.15 -25.07 -9.19
N ILE A 170 15.75 -26.20 -9.78
CA ILE A 170 16.59 -27.03 -10.69
C ILE A 170 16.14 -26.79 -12.14
N LYS A 171 14.83 -26.63 -12.36
CA LYS A 171 14.23 -26.51 -13.70
C LYS A 171 14.08 -25.03 -14.06
N PRO A 172 14.74 -24.51 -15.11
CA PRO A 172 14.70 -23.08 -15.45
C PRO A 172 13.29 -22.54 -15.76
N GLU A 173 12.40 -23.37 -16.33
CA GLU A 173 11.05 -22.99 -16.74
C GLU A 173 9.96 -23.36 -15.72
N SER A 174 10.34 -23.90 -14.55
CA SER A 174 9.37 -24.23 -13.50
C SER A 174 8.70 -22.97 -12.94
N ARG A 175 7.48 -23.13 -12.38
CA ARG A 175 6.81 -22.04 -11.65
C ARG A 175 7.65 -21.54 -10.48
N GLY A 176 8.38 -22.42 -9.80
CA GLY A 176 9.32 -22.05 -8.75
C GLY A 176 10.44 -21.12 -9.25
N SER A 177 11.01 -21.39 -10.43
CA SER A 177 12.03 -20.52 -11.05
C SER A 177 11.45 -19.17 -11.49
N LYS A 178 10.27 -19.17 -12.10
CA LYS A 178 9.58 -17.92 -12.48
C LYS A 178 9.20 -17.09 -11.26
N LEU A 179 8.72 -17.71 -10.20
CA LEU A 179 8.41 -17.04 -8.94
C LEU A 179 9.65 -16.43 -8.31
N LYS A 180 10.79 -17.13 -8.31
CA LYS A 180 12.06 -16.59 -7.84
C LYS A 180 12.49 -15.37 -8.64
N ALA A 181 12.40 -15.43 -9.97
CA ALA A 181 12.73 -14.31 -10.82
C ALA A 181 11.77 -13.13 -10.65
N LEU A 182 10.46 -13.37 -10.43
CA LEU A 182 9.49 -12.35 -10.06
C LEU A 182 9.86 -11.68 -8.72
N GLU A 183 10.11 -12.50 -7.69
CA GLU A 183 10.56 -12.01 -6.37
C GLU A 183 11.85 -11.19 -6.49
N ASP A 184 12.74 -11.57 -7.40
CA ASP A 184 13.98 -10.85 -7.70
C ASP A 184 13.76 -9.55 -8.52
N SER A 185 12.68 -9.44 -9.29
CA SER A 185 12.36 -8.24 -10.09
C SER A 185 11.74 -7.11 -9.27
N ILE A 186 11.09 -7.42 -8.17
CA ILE A 186 10.50 -6.41 -7.26
C ILE A 186 11.62 -5.89 -6.36
N ALA A 187 12.40 -4.94 -6.87
CA ALA A 187 13.67 -4.55 -6.25
C ALA A 187 13.59 -3.31 -5.38
N ASN A 188 12.71 -2.35 -5.69
CA ASN A 188 12.73 -1.02 -5.11
C ASN A 188 11.33 -0.55 -4.72
N LEU A 189 11.23 0.32 -3.71
CA LEU A 189 10.04 1.14 -3.50
C LEU A 189 9.95 2.16 -4.63
N ASP A 190 8.75 2.38 -5.12
CA ASP A 190 8.51 3.52 -5.98
C ASP A 190 8.51 4.83 -5.17
N ASN A 191 8.39 5.95 -5.89
CA ASN A 191 8.41 7.26 -5.29
C ASN A 191 7.28 7.44 -4.24
N GLN A 192 6.06 7.01 -4.53
CA GLN A 192 4.92 7.13 -3.62
C GLN A 192 5.08 6.25 -2.38
N GLN A 193 5.57 5.02 -2.55
CA GLN A 193 5.88 4.15 -1.42
C GLN A 193 7.00 4.74 -0.54
N SER A 194 8.04 5.28 -1.14
CA SER A 194 9.15 5.92 -0.42
C SER A 194 8.68 7.14 0.38
N ARG A 195 7.83 7.99 -0.21
CA ARG A 195 7.18 9.09 0.49
C ARG A 195 6.33 8.59 1.65
N ALA A 196 5.48 7.59 1.42
CA ALA A 196 4.63 7.02 2.45
C ALA A 196 5.41 6.48 3.65
N VAL A 197 6.61 5.92 3.44
CA VAL A 197 7.50 5.44 4.51
C VAL A 197 8.14 6.61 5.26
N ILE A 198 8.73 7.55 4.56
CA ILE A 198 9.69 8.53 5.10
C ILE A 198 8.99 9.80 5.57
N GLU A 199 8.03 10.32 4.78
CA GLU A 199 7.34 11.56 5.10
C GLU A 199 6.48 11.41 6.34
N THR A 200 6.74 12.20 7.37
CA THR A 200 5.98 12.20 8.62
C THR A 200 5.12 13.45 8.72
N VAL A 201 3.83 13.25 8.80
CA VAL A 201 2.85 14.33 8.95
C VAL A 201 2.58 14.58 10.44
N GLU A 202 2.61 15.84 10.84
CA GLU A 202 2.19 16.28 12.17
C GLU A 202 0.64 16.32 12.22
N GLY A 203 0.03 15.12 12.22
CA GLY A 203 -1.40 14.93 12.16
C GLY A 203 -1.79 13.60 11.52
N VAL A 204 -2.96 13.57 10.88
CA VAL A 204 -3.48 12.36 10.24
C VAL A 204 -2.95 12.24 8.81
N GLN A 205 -2.44 11.06 8.47
CA GLN A 205 -2.00 10.68 7.12
C GLN A 205 -2.78 9.43 6.67
N ARG A 206 -3.24 9.42 5.44
CA ARG A 206 -3.86 8.25 4.84
C ARG A 206 -3.07 7.73 3.64
N ILE A 207 -3.05 6.41 3.49
CA ILE A 207 -2.38 5.72 2.40
C ILE A 207 -3.43 4.87 1.69
N ARG A 208 -3.78 5.25 0.46
CA ARG A 208 -4.72 4.52 -0.38
C ARG A 208 -3.98 3.67 -1.41
N GLY A 209 -4.54 2.56 -1.80
CA GLY A 209 -3.94 1.76 -2.86
C GLY A 209 -4.66 0.44 -3.07
N LEU A 210 -4.50 -0.11 -4.27
CA LEU A 210 -5.06 -1.41 -4.62
C LEU A 210 -4.45 -2.57 -3.83
N ALA A 211 -5.10 -3.73 -3.93
CA ALA A 211 -4.50 -5.00 -3.55
C ALA A 211 -3.12 -5.15 -4.21
N GLY A 212 -2.10 -5.46 -3.41
CA GLY A 212 -0.75 -5.66 -3.95
C GLY A 212 0.07 -4.39 -4.22
N SER A 213 -0.41 -3.20 -3.83
CA SER A 213 0.40 -1.98 -3.88
C SER A 213 1.45 -1.86 -2.77
N GLY A 214 1.54 -2.82 -1.85
CA GLY A 214 2.56 -2.87 -0.81
C GLY A 214 2.22 -2.14 0.49
N LYS A 215 0.96 -1.76 0.75
CA LYS A 215 0.52 -1.02 1.95
C LYS A 215 1.08 -1.56 3.26
N THR A 216 0.94 -2.86 3.51
CA THR A 216 1.45 -3.51 4.75
C THR A 216 2.97 -3.39 4.89
N VAL A 217 3.71 -3.52 3.78
CA VAL A 217 5.18 -3.36 3.77
C VAL A 217 5.55 -1.91 4.06
N VAL A 218 4.85 -0.96 3.45
CA VAL A 218 5.03 0.49 3.68
C VAL A 218 4.77 0.83 5.15
N LEU A 219 3.68 0.34 5.75
CA LEU A 219 3.38 0.57 7.17
C LEU A 219 4.43 -0.05 8.10
N ALA A 220 4.91 -1.26 7.80
CA ALA A 220 5.95 -1.91 8.59
C ALA A 220 7.29 -1.15 8.52
N LEU A 221 7.68 -0.70 7.32
CA LEU A 221 8.87 0.15 7.12
C LEU A 221 8.72 1.48 7.86
N LYS A 222 7.55 2.13 7.75
CA LYS A 222 7.26 3.38 8.45
C LYS A 222 7.34 3.22 9.97
N ALA A 223 6.78 2.14 10.52
CA ALA A 223 6.86 1.85 11.95
C ALA A 223 8.30 1.66 12.42
N ALA A 224 9.11 0.89 11.67
CA ALA A 224 10.53 0.70 11.96
C ALA A 224 11.29 2.02 11.86
N TYR A 225 11.04 2.82 10.82
CA TYR A 225 11.67 4.13 10.62
C TYR A 225 11.33 5.11 11.75
N LEU A 226 10.07 5.26 12.12
CA LEU A 226 9.65 6.14 13.21
C LEU A 226 10.26 5.73 14.55
N HIS A 227 10.29 4.42 14.84
CA HIS A 227 10.90 3.92 16.06
C HIS A 227 12.43 4.10 16.10
N ALA A 228 13.09 4.00 14.95
CA ALA A 228 14.52 4.25 14.83
C ALA A 228 14.86 5.75 14.98
N GLN A 229 14.00 6.65 14.49
CA GLN A 229 14.15 8.11 14.64
C GLN A 229 13.80 8.58 16.04
N HIS A 230 12.82 7.95 16.68
CA HIS A 230 12.25 8.33 17.96
C HIS A 230 12.10 7.12 18.88
N PRO A 231 13.21 6.56 19.43
CA PRO A 231 13.15 5.36 20.28
C PRO A 231 12.27 5.54 21.53
N GLU A 232 12.12 6.78 21.99
CA GLU A 232 11.29 7.15 23.14
C GLU A 232 9.78 7.20 22.84
N TRP A 233 9.37 7.22 21.56
CA TRP A 233 7.96 7.27 21.20
C TRP A 233 7.28 5.94 21.45
N LYS A 234 6.09 6.01 22.00
CA LYS A 234 5.17 4.86 22.03
C LYS A 234 4.40 4.77 20.74
N ILE A 235 4.72 3.77 19.95
CA ILE A 235 4.13 3.54 18.63
C ILE A 235 3.27 2.29 18.68
N ALA A 236 2.05 2.35 18.14
CA ALA A 236 1.20 1.19 17.95
C ALA A 236 0.95 0.90 16.47
N VAL A 237 1.07 -0.37 16.08
CA VAL A 237 0.63 -0.87 14.78
C VAL A 237 -0.55 -1.80 15.02
N THR A 238 -1.70 -1.52 14.39
CA THR A 238 -2.93 -2.29 14.61
C THR A 238 -3.57 -2.79 13.31
N PHE A 239 -4.31 -3.87 13.43
CA PHE A 239 -4.93 -4.61 12.33
C PHE A 239 -6.11 -5.44 12.82
N ASN A 240 -6.98 -5.86 11.89
CA ASN A 240 -8.17 -6.67 12.21
C ASN A 240 -7.88 -8.18 12.20
N THR A 241 -7.08 -8.66 11.26
CA THR A 241 -6.85 -10.09 11.04
C THR A 241 -5.63 -10.59 11.81
N ARG A 242 -5.81 -11.54 12.74
CA ARG A 242 -4.72 -12.05 13.62
C ARG A 242 -3.49 -12.55 12.87
N SER A 243 -3.65 -13.10 11.67
CA SER A 243 -2.53 -13.58 10.84
C SER A 243 -1.54 -12.48 10.45
N LEU A 244 -1.95 -11.20 10.45
CA LEU A 244 -1.05 -10.09 10.14
C LEU A 244 -0.03 -9.81 11.26
N LYS A 245 -0.28 -10.25 12.50
CA LYS A 245 0.60 -9.97 13.64
C LYS A 245 2.01 -10.51 13.42
N GLY A 246 2.11 -11.79 13.07
CA GLY A 246 3.40 -12.45 12.81
C GLY A 246 4.14 -11.80 11.64
N GLN A 247 3.44 -11.51 10.55
CA GLN A 247 4.01 -10.84 9.37
C GLN A 247 4.54 -9.44 9.71
N LEU A 248 3.73 -8.60 10.35
CA LEU A 248 4.15 -7.25 10.73
C LEU A 248 5.34 -7.30 11.70
N ARG A 249 5.32 -8.20 12.69
CA ARG A 249 6.42 -8.34 13.63
C ARG A 249 7.72 -8.73 12.92
N GLN A 250 7.66 -9.70 12.00
CA GLN A 250 8.82 -10.13 11.23
C GLN A 250 9.34 -9.01 10.32
N LEU A 251 8.46 -8.32 9.60
CA LEU A 251 8.85 -7.22 8.72
C LEU A 251 9.48 -6.07 9.52
N ILE A 252 8.82 -5.60 10.57
CA ILE A 252 9.32 -4.50 11.40
C ILE A 252 10.66 -4.86 12.03
N ASN A 253 10.78 -6.06 12.61
CA ASN A 253 12.03 -6.53 13.19
C ASN A 253 13.16 -6.54 12.15
N THR A 254 12.88 -7.09 10.97
CA THR A 254 13.86 -7.16 9.88
C THR A 254 14.30 -5.78 9.43
N PHE A 255 13.37 -4.85 9.26
CA PHE A 255 13.68 -3.48 8.84
C PHE A 255 14.40 -2.67 9.91
N TYR A 256 14.01 -2.84 11.15
CA TYR A 256 14.64 -2.13 12.27
C TYR A 256 16.09 -2.58 12.50
N ILE A 257 16.34 -3.91 12.50
CA ILE A 257 17.71 -4.46 12.60
C ILE A 257 18.59 -3.97 11.44
N GLU A 258 18.03 -3.87 10.23
CA GLU A 258 18.79 -3.36 9.08
C GLU A 258 19.17 -1.89 9.25
N GLN A 259 18.30 -1.08 9.84
CA GLN A 259 18.51 0.35 10.05
C GLN A 259 19.41 0.65 11.27
N THR A 260 19.30 -0.16 12.34
CA THR A 260 19.92 0.15 13.62
C THR A 260 20.99 -0.85 14.05
N SER A 261 21.00 -2.07 13.45
CA SER A 261 21.79 -3.23 13.91
C SER A 261 21.40 -3.75 15.31
N GLU A 262 20.25 -3.31 15.85
CA GLU A 262 19.69 -3.67 17.14
C GLU A 262 18.28 -4.23 16.97
N GLU A 263 17.78 -4.95 17.98
CA GLU A 263 16.37 -5.37 18.00
C GLU A 263 15.46 -4.21 18.43
N PRO A 264 14.20 -4.13 17.91
CA PRO A 264 13.24 -3.13 18.33
C PRO A 264 12.95 -3.20 19.84
N ASP A 265 12.78 -2.06 20.47
CA ASP A 265 12.22 -1.98 21.82
C ASP A 265 10.71 -2.24 21.79
N TRP A 266 10.31 -3.48 22.06
CA TRP A 266 8.92 -3.90 22.05
C TRP A 266 8.08 -3.35 23.23
N ASP A 267 8.69 -2.65 24.20
CA ASP A 267 8.00 -1.93 25.26
C ASP A 267 7.49 -0.56 24.78
N ASN A 268 8.10 -0.02 23.72
CA ASN A 268 7.71 1.22 23.07
C ASN A 268 7.09 1.00 21.68
N LEU A 269 7.36 -0.12 21.00
CA LEU A 269 6.78 -0.47 19.71
C LEU A 269 5.80 -1.63 19.84
N HIS A 270 4.52 -1.34 19.83
CA HIS A 270 3.44 -2.31 20.07
C HIS A 270 2.80 -2.80 18.76
N ILE A 271 2.65 -4.10 18.59
CA ILE A 271 1.89 -4.72 17.49
C ILE A 271 0.63 -5.36 18.08
N LEU A 272 -0.50 -4.68 17.91
CA LEU A 272 -1.73 -4.95 18.66
C LEU A 272 -2.89 -5.30 17.72
N HIS A 273 -3.57 -6.41 18.02
CA HIS A 273 -4.87 -6.68 17.42
C HIS A 273 -5.88 -5.59 17.80
N ALA A 274 -6.81 -5.26 16.91
CA ALA A 274 -7.77 -4.19 17.16
C ALA A 274 -8.62 -4.42 18.41
N TRP A 275 -9.16 -5.63 18.61
CA TRP A 275 -10.01 -5.93 19.76
C TRP A 275 -9.21 -6.15 21.04
N GLY A 276 -8.36 -7.16 21.04
CA GLY A 276 -7.65 -7.63 22.23
C GLY A 276 -8.50 -8.51 23.15
N ALA A 277 -7.90 -8.94 24.26
CA ALA A 277 -8.57 -9.71 25.32
C ALA A 277 -7.82 -9.56 26.65
N PRO A 278 -8.48 -9.85 27.81
CA PRO A 278 -7.82 -9.93 29.10
C PRO A 278 -6.71 -10.98 29.14
N GLY A 279 -5.67 -10.74 29.95
CA GLY A 279 -4.58 -11.69 30.20
C GLY A 279 -3.19 -11.15 29.83
N GLY A 280 -3.10 -9.95 29.25
CA GLY A 280 -1.82 -9.29 28.94
C GLY A 280 -1.04 -9.95 27.80
N GLY A 281 0.17 -9.45 27.55
CA GLY A 281 1.09 -9.97 26.52
C GLY A 281 0.47 -10.04 25.13
N GLU A 282 0.56 -11.20 24.49
CA GLU A 282 0.05 -11.45 23.13
C GLU A 282 -1.47 -11.23 22.95
N ARG A 283 -2.24 -11.19 24.05
CA ARG A 283 -3.70 -10.97 24.03
C ARG A 283 -4.09 -9.50 24.06
N THR A 284 -3.17 -8.60 24.41
CA THR A 284 -3.43 -7.15 24.45
C THR A 284 -3.83 -6.63 23.07
N GLY A 285 -4.78 -5.68 23.05
CA GLY A 285 -5.26 -5.05 21.82
C GLY A 285 -5.68 -3.61 22.05
N MET A 286 -5.91 -2.87 20.95
CA MET A 286 -6.20 -1.43 21.01
C MET A 286 -7.45 -1.11 21.84
N TYR A 287 -8.59 -1.73 21.53
CA TYR A 287 -9.85 -1.52 22.26
C TYR A 287 -9.73 -1.93 23.74
N TYR A 288 -9.11 -3.10 24.03
CA TYR A 288 -8.87 -3.53 25.40
C TYR A 288 -8.01 -2.53 26.18
N THR A 289 -6.95 -2.01 25.56
CA THR A 289 -6.07 -0.99 26.15
C THR A 289 -6.82 0.31 26.42
N PHE A 290 -7.64 0.76 25.46
CA PHE A 290 -8.47 1.96 25.63
C PHE A 290 -9.42 1.83 26.83
N CYS A 291 -10.16 0.71 26.92
CA CYS A 291 -11.05 0.46 28.05
C CYS A 291 -10.30 0.44 29.38
N GLY A 292 -9.16 -0.28 29.45
CA GLY A 292 -8.35 -0.36 30.67
C GLY A 292 -7.79 0.98 31.14
N THR A 293 -7.28 1.79 30.20
CA THR A 293 -6.69 3.10 30.51
C THR A 293 -7.74 4.10 31.01
N ASN A 294 -8.96 4.02 30.48
CA ASN A 294 -10.06 4.92 30.82
C ASN A 294 -11.01 4.35 31.90
N ASN A 295 -10.68 3.19 32.51
CA ASN A 295 -11.49 2.49 33.49
C ASN A 295 -12.92 2.19 33.00
N LEU A 296 -13.07 1.76 31.76
CA LEU A 296 -14.33 1.42 31.11
C LEU A 296 -14.58 -0.09 31.12
N GLU A 297 -15.85 -0.48 30.94
CA GLU A 297 -16.23 -1.87 30.77
C GLU A 297 -15.68 -2.42 29.44
N TYR A 298 -14.85 -3.47 29.50
CA TYR A 298 -14.44 -4.22 28.33
C TYR A 298 -15.52 -5.23 27.92
N LEU A 299 -15.88 -5.25 26.64
CA LEU A 299 -16.81 -6.22 26.07
C LEU A 299 -16.04 -7.15 25.12
N ASP A 300 -16.12 -8.46 25.37
CA ASP A 300 -15.66 -9.44 24.38
C ASP A 300 -16.65 -9.60 23.22
N PHE A 301 -16.29 -10.39 22.22
CA PHE A 301 -17.13 -10.58 21.01
C PHE A 301 -18.54 -11.07 21.35
N LEU A 302 -18.67 -12.03 22.27
CA LEU A 302 -19.97 -12.61 22.62
C LEU A 302 -20.84 -11.61 23.39
N SER A 303 -20.25 -10.91 24.35
CA SER A 303 -20.92 -9.87 25.12
C SER A 303 -21.37 -8.69 24.23
N ALA A 304 -20.50 -8.22 23.34
CA ALA A 304 -20.83 -7.17 22.40
C ALA A 304 -21.92 -7.60 21.41
N ARG A 305 -21.83 -8.82 20.85
CA ARG A 305 -22.84 -9.38 19.96
C ARG A 305 -24.21 -9.54 20.63
N ASN A 306 -24.25 -10.01 21.88
CA ASN A 306 -25.48 -10.16 22.64
C ASN A 306 -26.12 -8.81 22.96
N ARG A 307 -25.32 -7.77 23.18
CA ARG A 307 -25.79 -6.44 23.56
C ARG A 307 -26.22 -5.59 22.35
N PHE A 308 -25.49 -5.66 21.23
CA PHE A 308 -25.62 -4.76 20.08
C PHE A 308 -26.06 -5.46 18.80
N GLY A 309 -26.24 -6.78 18.82
CA GLY A 309 -26.57 -7.55 17.60
C GLY A 309 -25.34 -8.04 16.83
N SER A 310 -25.59 -8.67 15.68
CA SER A 310 -24.56 -9.38 14.92
C SER A 310 -23.96 -8.57 13.73
N THR A 311 -24.47 -7.38 13.45
CA THR A 311 -24.08 -6.61 12.25
C THR A 311 -22.66 -6.05 12.40
N ASP A 312 -22.40 -5.27 13.44
CA ASP A 312 -21.06 -4.75 13.76
C ASP A 312 -20.86 -4.65 15.29
N PRO A 313 -20.68 -5.78 15.98
CA PRO A 313 -20.53 -5.76 17.44
C PRO A 313 -19.25 -5.05 17.90
N PHE A 314 -18.18 -5.04 17.06
CA PHE A 314 -16.94 -4.37 17.40
C PHE A 314 -17.08 -2.84 17.31
N GLY A 315 -17.62 -2.34 16.21
CA GLY A 315 -17.85 -0.91 16.05
C GLY A 315 -18.78 -0.36 17.13
N ALA A 316 -19.85 -1.10 17.47
CA ALA A 316 -20.75 -0.71 18.54
C ALA A 316 -20.08 -0.70 19.94
N ALA A 317 -19.16 -1.64 20.20
CA ALA A 317 -18.37 -1.64 21.43
C ALA A 317 -17.41 -0.44 21.50
N CYS A 318 -16.74 -0.11 20.38
CA CYS A 318 -15.89 1.08 20.29
C CYS A 318 -16.70 2.36 20.46
N GLN A 319 -17.86 2.46 19.83
CA GLN A 319 -18.75 3.63 19.96
C GLN A 319 -19.18 3.85 21.41
N LYS A 320 -19.63 2.77 22.09
CA LYS A 320 -19.97 2.84 23.53
C LYS A 320 -18.79 3.32 24.38
N ALA A 321 -17.60 2.78 24.13
CA ALA A 321 -16.42 3.17 24.89
C ALA A 321 -16.05 4.66 24.68
N LEU A 322 -16.20 5.17 23.47
CA LEU A 322 -16.00 6.60 23.17
C LEU A 322 -17.04 7.49 23.87
N GLU A 323 -18.29 7.07 23.92
CA GLU A 323 -19.38 7.81 24.59
C GLU A 323 -19.21 7.86 26.11
N GLU A 324 -18.65 6.80 26.71
CA GLU A 324 -18.40 6.71 28.15
C GLU A 324 -17.09 7.39 28.58
N ALA A 325 -16.12 7.55 27.65
CA ALA A 325 -14.86 8.23 27.92
C ALA A 325 -15.02 9.75 27.84
N THR A 326 -15.30 10.40 28.97
CA THR A 326 -15.48 11.86 29.02
C THR A 326 -14.18 12.65 28.79
N ASP A 327 -13.02 12.06 29.11
CA ASP A 327 -11.70 12.66 28.93
C ASP A 327 -10.72 11.52 28.55
N PRO A 328 -10.69 11.11 27.27
CA PRO A 328 -9.84 10.01 26.81
C PRO A 328 -8.36 10.29 27.06
N LYS A 329 -7.67 9.34 27.70
CA LYS A 329 -6.24 9.48 28.02
C LYS A 329 -5.37 9.11 26.83
N PRO A 330 -4.55 10.03 26.32
CA PRO A 330 -3.62 9.74 25.24
C PRO A 330 -2.45 8.89 25.74
N ILE A 331 -2.07 7.88 24.96
CA ILE A 331 -1.04 6.90 25.31
C ILE A 331 0.09 6.90 24.29
N TYR A 332 -0.26 7.00 23.01
CA TYR A 332 0.66 6.80 21.89
C TYR A 332 1.09 8.12 21.25
N ASP A 333 2.33 8.15 20.74
CA ASP A 333 2.87 9.25 19.95
C ASP A 333 2.56 9.08 18.45
N ALA A 334 2.41 7.82 18.00
CA ALA A 334 1.95 7.47 16.67
C ALA A 334 1.13 6.16 16.69
N VAL A 335 0.09 6.09 15.85
CA VAL A 335 -0.69 4.87 15.62
C VAL A 335 -0.77 4.62 14.11
N LEU A 336 -0.43 3.39 13.70
CA LEU A 336 -0.51 2.94 12.31
C LEU A 336 -1.59 1.86 12.20
N VAL A 337 -2.55 2.03 11.29
CA VAL A 337 -3.69 1.12 11.10
C VAL A 337 -3.60 0.49 9.72
N ASP A 338 -3.47 -0.84 9.67
CA ASP A 338 -3.52 -1.60 8.42
C ASP A 338 -4.92 -2.11 8.12
N GLU A 339 -5.27 -2.20 6.83
CA GLU A 339 -6.58 -2.66 6.34
C GLU A 339 -7.75 -1.86 6.97
N ALA A 340 -7.63 -0.52 7.01
CA ALA A 340 -8.57 0.35 7.71
C ALA A 340 -10.03 0.23 7.20
N GLN A 341 -10.26 -0.22 5.96
CA GLN A 341 -11.58 -0.50 5.42
C GLN A 341 -12.34 -1.63 6.15
N ASP A 342 -11.65 -2.42 6.97
CA ASP A 342 -12.27 -3.48 7.78
C ASP A 342 -12.82 -2.97 9.11
N PHE A 343 -12.57 -1.72 9.44
CA PHE A 343 -12.96 -1.11 10.69
C PHE A 343 -14.18 -0.19 10.53
N SER A 344 -14.91 -0.04 11.62
CA SER A 344 -15.91 1.01 11.72
C SER A 344 -15.24 2.37 11.98
N PRO A 345 -15.89 3.49 11.64
CA PRO A 345 -15.44 4.83 11.98
C PRO A 345 -15.12 5.01 13.46
N ALA A 346 -15.90 4.39 14.34
CA ALA A 346 -15.71 4.43 15.78
C ALA A 346 -14.34 3.87 16.23
N PHE A 347 -13.81 2.84 15.56
CA PHE A 347 -12.48 2.33 15.88
C PHE A 347 -11.37 3.28 15.46
N LEU A 348 -11.47 3.91 14.28
CA LEU A 348 -10.49 4.91 13.84
C LEU A 348 -10.51 6.14 14.76
N LYS A 349 -11.71 6.57 15.18
CA LYS A 349 -11.87 7.64 16.19
C LYS A 349 -11.24 7.24 17.52
N LEU A 350 -11.45 5.99 17.99
CA LEU A 350 -10.83 5.49 19.20
C LEU A 350 -9.29 5.52 19.11
N CYS A 351 -8.71 5.10 17.99
CA CYS A 351 -7.27 5.20 17.75
C CYS A 351 -6.77 6.65 17.80
N TYR A 352 -7.54 7.57 17.22
CA TYR A 352 -7.25 9.01 17.23
C TYR A 352 -7.26 9.60 18.64
N GLU A 353 -8.23 9.22 19.48
CA GLU A 353 -8.32 9.68 20.88
C GLU A 353 -7.20 9.11 21.77
N MET A 354 -6.59 7.98 21.41
CA MET A 354 -5.42 7.44 22.12
C MET A 354 -4.12 8.15 21.81
N LEU A 355 -4.10 9.09 20.86
CA LEU A 355 -2.91 9.80 20.41
C LEU A 355 -2.65 11.09 21.22
N ARG A 356 -1.38 11.31 21.53
CA ARG A 356 -0.87 12.61 22.01
C ARG A 356 -0.85 13.60 20.85
N GLU A 357 -0.92 14.90 21.17
CA GLU A 357 -0.69 15.92 20.15
C GLU A 357 0.72 15.78 19.55
N PRO A 358 0.83 15.96 18.22
CA PRO A 358 -0.15 16.46 17.24
C PRO A 358 -1.03 15.40 16.56
N LYS A 359 -1.34 14.29 17.20
CA LYS A 359 -2.27 13.24 16.72
C LYS A 359 -1.81 12.55 15.43
N ARG A 360 -0.63 11.92 15.45
CA ARG A 360 -0.03 11.22 14.29
C ARG A 360 -0.71 9.87 14.07
N LEU A 361 -1.83 9.87 13.34
CA LEU A 361 -2.54 8.67 12.90
C LEU A 361 -2.22 8.38 11.42
N VAL A 362 -1.67 7.22 11.14
CA VAL A 362 -1.48 6.74 9.76
C VAL A 362 -2.41 5.57 9.52
N TYR A 363 -3.28 5.64 8.51
CA TYR A 363 -4.13 4.52 8.17
C TYR A 363 -4.10 4.17 6.69
N ALA A 364 -3.92 2.86 6.41
CA ALA A 364 -3.85 2.34 5.06
C ALA A 364 -5.08 1.52 4.73
N TYR A 365 -5.64 1.70 3.53
CA TYR A 365 -6.83 0.98 3.11
C TYR A 365 -6.94 0.78 1.60
N ASP A 366 -7.83 -0.14 1.23
CA ASP A 366 -8.19 -0.48 -0.14
C ASP A 366 -9.71 -0.38 -0.29
N GLU A 367 -10.17 0.55 -1.11
CA GLU A 367 -11.59 0.83 -1.30
C GLU A 367 -12.36 -0.37 -1.88
N LEU A 368 -11.71 -1.20 -2.71
CA LEU A 368 -12.33 -2.33 -3.40
C LEU A 368 -12.34 -3.62 -2.58
N GLN A 369 -11.49 -3.76 -1.55
CA GLN A 369 -11.47 -4.93 -0.68
C GLN A 369 -12.44 -4.82 0.50
N ASN A 370 -13.39 -3.92 0.45
CA ASN A 370 -14.39 -3.79 1.49
C ASN A 370 -15.45 -4.89 1.38
N LEU A 371 -15.35 -5.90 2.25
CA LEU A 371 -16.32 -7.00 2.32
C LEU A 371 -17.59 -6.65 3.09
N ARG A 372 -17.65 -5.46 3.71
CA ARG A 372 -18.81 -4.98 4.50
C ARG A 372 -19.74 -4.08 3.71
N LEU A 373 -19.41 -3.70 2.49
CA LEU A 373 -20.17 -2.78 1.61
C LEU A 373 -20.41 -1.37 2.20
N GLN A 374 -19.67 -0.97 3.22
CA GLN A 374 -19.71 0.37 3.77
C GLN A 374 -18.38 1.04 3.46
N SER A 375 -18.38 2.03 2.59
CA SER A 375 -17.21 2.89 2.38
C SER A 375 -16.86 3.63 3.68
N LEU A 376 -15.58 3.91 3.88
CA LEU A 376 -15.16 4.77 4.99
C LEU A 376 -15.82 6.14 4.80
N PRO A 377 -16.43 6.71 5.87
CA PRO A 377 -16.97 8.06 5.81
C PRO A 377 -15.86 9.08 5.63
N SER A 378 -16.25 10.33 5.42
CA SER A 378 -15.32 11.44 5.35
C SER A 378 -14.50 11.60 6.65
N PRO A 379 -13.30 12.18 6.59
CA PRO A 379 -12.51 12.49 7.79
C PRO A 379 -13.27 13.31 8.83
N GLU A 380 -14.12 14.25 8.39
CA GLU A 380 -14.98 15.03 9.27
C GLU A 380 -15.98 14.16 10.05
N GLU A 381 -16.57 13.17 9.38
CA GLU A 381 -17.52 12.24 10.02
C GLU A 381 -16.81 11.25 10.95
N ILE A 382 -15.56 10.85 10.64
CA ILE A 382 -14.78 9.95 11.48
C ILE A 382 -14.23 10.69 12.71
N PHE A 383 -13.54 11.81 12.50
CA PHE A 383 -12.77 12.47 13.55
C PHE A 383 -13.51 13.64 14.21
N GLY A 384 -14.64 14.06 13.63
CA GLY A 384 -15.49 15.12 14.15
C GLY A 384 -14.98 16.51 13.83
N VAL A 385 -15.64 17.49 14.46
CA VAL A 385 -15.35 18.91 14.35
C VAL A 385 -14.99 19.48 15.72
N ASP A 386 -14.28 20.60 15.75
CA ASP A 386 -13.99 21.35 16.97
C ASP A 386 -15.21 22.15 17.46
N GLU A 387 -15.06 22.89 18.56
CA GLU A 387 -16.10 23.73 19.15
C GLU A 387 -16.60 24.87 18.23
N HIS A 388 -15.85 25.18 17.17
CA HIS A 388 -16.20 26.19 16.16
C HIS A 388 -16.81 25.58 14.90
N GLY A 389 -16.97 24.24 14.85
CA GLY A 389 -17.49 23.49 13.69
C GLY A 389 -16.45 23.31 12.58
N VAL A 390 -15.16 23.50 12.87
CA VAL A 390 -14.06 23.24 11.91
C VAL A 390 -13.67 21.75 12.02
N PRO A 391 -13.55 21.01 10.89
CA PRO A 391 -13.11 19.63 10.92
C PRO A 391 -11.76 19.46 11.62
N ASN A 392 -11.69 18.51 12.57
CA ASN A 392 -10.43 18.18 13.26
C ASN A 392 -9.36 17.63 12.30
N VAL A 393 -9.79 17.02 11.21
CA VAL A 393 -8.91 16.46 10.18
C VAL A 393 -9.41 16.88 8.80
N THR A 394 -8.52 17.49 8.02
CA THR A 394 -8.76 17.83 6.62
C THR A 394 -7.55 17.40 5.80
N PHE A 395 -7.77 16.70 4.68
CA PHE A 395 -6.71 16.40 3.71
C PHE A 395 -6.64 17.54 2.69
N ARG A 396 -5.49 18.18 2.63
CA ARG A 396 -5.21 19.23 1.64
C ARG A 396 -4.15 18.71 0.68
N PRO A 397 -4.18 19.14 -0.60
CA PRO A 397 -3.04 18.95 -1.47
C PRO A 397 -1.79 19.51 -0.80
N SER A 398 -0.70 18.74 -0.80
CA SER A 398 0.57 19.24 -0.26
C SER A 398 1.11 20.37 -1.13
N GLU A 399 1.68 21.39 -0.50
CA GLU A 399 2.52 22.35 -1.20
C GLU A 399 3.88 21.69 -1.48
N ASP A 400 4.57 22.17 -2.52
CA ASP A 400 5.88 21.62 -2.90
C ASP A 400 6.84 21.56 -1.69
N GLY A 401 7.34 20.37 -1.42
CA GLY A 401 8.28 20.11 -0.33
C GLY A 401 7.67 19.87 1.06
N GLN A 402 6.34 19.85 1.18
CA GLN A 402 5.64 19.47 2.41
C GLN A 402 5.26 17.98 2.37
N PRO A 403 5.22 17.29 3.54
CA PRO A 403 4.76 15.91 3.61
C PRO A 403 3.33 15.73 3.11
N GLU A 404 3.08 14.69 2.34
CA GLU A 404 1.77 14.37 1.78
C GLU A 404 0.86 13.72 2.82
N GLN A 405 -0.34 14.29 3.02
CA GLN A 405 -1.34 13.74 3.94
C GLN A 405 -2.16 12.62 3.32
N ASP A 406 -2.32 12.61 2.00
CA ASP A 406 -3.15 11.66 1.25
C ASP A 406 -2.33 11.04 0.12
N ILE A 407 -1.73 9.90 0.39
CA ILE A 407 -0.83 9.21 -0.55
C ILE A 407 -1.60 8.12 -1.28
N ILE A 408 -1.48 8.08 -2.61
CA ILE A 408 -2.09 7.08 -3.47
C ILE A 408 -1.01 6.17 -4.04
N LEU A 409 -1.08 4.88 -3.73
CA LEU A 409 -0.19 3.87 -4.28
C LEU A 409 -0.83 3.28 -5.55
N GLU A 410 -0.55 3.89 -6.69
CA GLU A 410 -1.17 3.58 -8.00
C GLU A 410 -0.70 2.24 -8.56
N LYS A 411 0.56 1.87 -8.29
CA LYS A 411 1.18 0.69 -8.85
C LYS A 411 0.85 -0.57 -8.04
N CYS A 412 0.34 -1.58 -8.73
CA CYS A 412 0.21 -2.93 -8.18
C CYS A 412 1.50 -3.71 -8.45
N TYR A 413 2.15 -4.24 -7.43
CA TYR A 413 3.37 -5.04 -7.55
C TYR A 413 3.14 -6.54 -7.48
N ARG A 414 1.92 -6.94 -7.09
CA ARG A 414 1.59 -8.34 -6.83
C ARG A 414 0.91 -9.01 -8.01
N ASN A 415 -0.22 -8.46 -8.42
CA ASN A 415 -1.09 -9.10 -9.40
C ASN A 415 -0.65 -8.74 -10.81
N SER A 416 -0.53 -9.75 -11.68
CA SER A 416 -0.37 -9.51 -13.11
C SER A 416 -1.57 -8.75 -13.69
N ARG A 417 -1.37 -8.01 -14.78
CA ARG A 417 -2.43 -7.27 -15.47
C ARG A 417 -3.66 -8.15 -15.78
N PRO A 418 -3.49 -9.39 -16.37
CA PRO A 418 -4.63 -10.25 -16.64
C PRO A 418 -5.44 -10.63 -15.40
N ALA A 419 -4.78 -10.94 -14.29
CA ALA A 419 -5.47 -11.31 -13.05
C ALA A 419 -6.20 -10.10 -12.44
N LEU A 420 -5.55 -8.94 -12.39
CA LEU A 420 -6.12 -7.74 -11.78
C LEU A 420 -7.28 -7.17 -12.59
N VAL A 421 -7.13 -7.06 -13.92
CA VAL A 421 -8.22 -6.59 -14.80
C VAL A 421 -9.41 -7.53 -14.77
N THR A 422 -9.18 -8.85 -14.75
CA THR A 422 -10.25 -9.83 -14.59
C THR A 422 -10.98 -9.65 -13.25
N ALA A 423 -10.22 -9.45 -12.17
CA ALA A 423 -10.83 -9.20 -10.85
C ALA A 423 -11.71 -7.94 -10.85
N HIS A 424 -11.26 -6.84 -11.47
CA HIS A 424 -12.06 -5.62 -11.63
C HIS A 424 -13.28 -5.85 -12.52
N ALA A 425 -13.10 -6.46 -13.67
CA ALA A 425 -14.21 -6.71 -14.61
C ALA A 425 -15.33 -7.50 -13.94
N LEU A 426 -14.99 -8.58 -13.21
CA LEU A 426 -15.96 -9.39 -12.48
C LEU A 426 -16.54 -8.66 -11.26
N GLY A 427 -15.69 -7.94 -10.52
CA GLY A 427 -16.08 -7.17 -9.34
C GLY A 427 -17.08 -6.07 -9.66
N PHE A 428 -16.85 -5.32 -10.74
CA PHE A 428 -17.76 -4.26 -11.21
C PHE A 428 -18.89 -4.76 -12.09
N GLY A 429 -18.82 -6.01 -12.61
CA GLY A 429 -19.81 -6.57 -13.51
C GLY A 429 -19.73 -6.02 -14.94
N ILE A 430 -18.55 -5.53 -15.37
CA ILE A 430 -18.35 -4.85 -16.67
C ILE A 430 -18.87 -5.69 -17.85
N TYR A 431 -18.67 -7.00 -17.82
CA TYR A 431 -19.08 -7.92 -18.89
C TYR A 431 -20.25 -8.82 -18.49
N ARG A 432 -20.88 -8.55 -17.34
CA ARG A 432 -22.07 -9.28 -16.89
C ARG A 432 -23.21 -9.05 -17.88
N LYS A 433 -23.98 -10.09 -18.14
CA LYS A 433 -25.17 -9.97 -18.97
C LYS A 433 -26.30 -9.28 -18.18
N PRO A 434 -26.89 -8.18 -18.69
CA PRO A 434 -28.03 -7.54 -18.05
C PRO A 434 -29.21 -8.49 -17.86
N VAL A 435 -29.93 -8.32 -16.75
CA VAL A 435 -31.13 -9.08 -16.42
C VAL A 435 -32.33 -8.12 -16.42
N GLY A 436 -32.89 -7.83 -17.62
CA GLY A 436 -33.99 -6.87 -17.79
C GLY A 436 -33.58 -5.61 -18.53
N GLU A 437 -34.56 -4.75 -18.83
CA GLU A 437 -34.35 -3.55 -19.66
C GLU A 437 -33.61 -2.42 -18.89
N ASP A 438 -33.78 -2.36 -17.57
CA ASP A 438 -33.20 -1.32 -16.72
C ASP A 438 -31.83 -1.72 -16.11
N ASP A 439 -31.37 -2.98 -16.27
CA ASP A 439 -30.08 -3.47 -15.76
C ASP A 439 -28.97 -3.15 -16.76
N SER A 440 -28.01 -2.34 -16.36
CA SER A 440 -26.81 -2.03 -17.16
C SER A 440 -25.80 -3.19 -17.22
N GLY A 441 -26.00 -4.26 -16.45
CA GLY A 441 -25.01 -5.32 -16.21
C GLY A 441 -24.04 -4.98 -15.07
N LEU A 442 -23.78 -3.69 -14.82
CA LEU A 442 -22.88 -3.24 -13.76
C LEU A 442 -23.45 -3.53 -12.38
N VAL A 443 -22.61 -4.02 -11.49
CA VAL A 443 -22.96 -4.38 -10.11
C VAL A 443 -22.64 -3.23 -9.15
N GLN A 444 -21.57 -2.52 -9.42
CA GLN A 444 -21.09 -1.38 -8.65
C GLN A 444 -20.29 -0.42 -9.52
N MET A 445 -20.08 0.81 -9.04
CA MET A 445 -19.31 1.83 -9.72
C MET A 445 -18.67 2.78 -8.71
N PHE A 446 -17.60 3.44 -9.10
CA PHE A 446 -17.02 4.54 -8.34
C PHE A 446 -17.93 5.77 -8.37
N ASP A 447 -18.00 6.50 -7.25
CA ASP A 447 -18.72 7.79 -7.20
C ASP A 447 -18.08 8.81 -8.14
N GLN A 448 -16.75 8.82 -8.19
CA GLN A 448 -15.97 9.72 -9.04
C GLN A 448 -15.22 8.94 -10.12
N SER A 449 -15.34 9.42 -11.34
CA SER A 449 -14.68 8.82 -12.51
C SER A 449 -13.15 8.85 -12.41
N ALA A 450 -12.59 9.89 -11.77
CA ALA A 450 -11.15 10.03 -11.55
C ALA A 450 -10.52 8.86 -10.77
N LEU A 451 -11.30 8.13 -9.95
CA LEU A 451 -10.79 6.97 -9.22
C LEU A 451 -10.26 5.86 -10.13
N TRP A 452 -10.74 5.75 -11.36
CA TRP A 452 -10.19 4.80 -12.33
C TRP A 452 -8.73 5.12 -12.68
N GLU A 453 -8.41 6.41 -12.85
CA GLU A 453 -7.03 6.85 -13.14
C GLU A 453 -6.16 6.72 -11.88
N GLU A 454 -6.67 7.10 -10.71
CA GLU A 454 -5.97 6.96 -9.42
C GLU A 454 -5.58 5.51 -9.09
N ILE A 455 -6.36 4.52 -9.52
CA ILE A 455 -6.01 3.09 -9.35
C ILE A 455 -5.16 2.54 -10.52
N GLY A 456 -4.66 3.40 -11.39
CA GLY A 456 -3.68 3.08 -12.43
C GLY A 456 -4.27 2.61 -13.75
N TYR A 457 -5.54 2.91 -14.05
CA TYR A 457 -6.10 2.82 -15.39
C TYR A 457 -5.90 4.15 -16.12
N HIS A 458 -5.78 4.09 -17.43
CA HIS A 458 -5.89 5.26 -18.29
C HIS A 458 -6.99 5.04 -19.34
N VAL A 459 -7.54 6.13 -19.85
CA VAL A 459 -8.55 6.11 -20.91
C VAL A 459 -7.85 5.89 -22.24
N GLU A 460 -7.97 4.69 -22.81
CA GLU A 460 -7.47 4.36 -24.14
C GLU A 460 -8.37 4.96 -25.23
N ALA A 461 -9.70 4.88 -25.01
CA ALA A 461 -10.69 5.41 -25.96
C ALA A 461 -11.96 5.86 -25.23
N GLY A 462 -12.66 6.83 -25.80
CA GLY A 462 -13.93 7.34 -25.25
C GLY A 462 -13.74 8.33 -24.12
N SER A 463 -14.70 8.38 -23.17
CA SER A 463 -14.64 9.25 -21.99
C SER A 463 -15.40 8.68 -20.81
N LEU A 464 -14.97 9.01 -19.60
CA LEU A 464 -15.59 8.65 -18.32
C LEU A 464 -16.77 9.60 -17.98
N GLU A 465 -17.66 9.82 -18.95
CA GLU A 465 -18.84 10.66 -18.84
C GLU A 465 -20.12 9.84 -18.93
N ASP A 466 -21.17 10.32 -18.28
CA ASP A 466 -22.49 9.68 -18.23
C ASP A 466 -23.00 9.24 -19.61
N GLY A 467 -23.26 7.95 -19.77
CA GLY A 467 -23.77 7.35 -21.01
C GLY A 467 -22.79 7.30 -22.18
N LYS A 468 -21.54 7.65 -21.98
CA LYS A 468 -20.48 7.54 -22.99
C LYS A 468 -19.79 6.19 -22.93
N HIS A 469 -19.33 5.75 -24.06
CA HIS A 469 -18.48 4.57 -24.19
C HIS A 469 -17.07 4.90 -23.70
N VAL A 470 -16.45 3.99 -22.97
CA VAL A 470 -15.09 4.14 -22.46
C VAL A 470 -14.36 2.81 -22.53
N VAL A 471 -13.08 2.87 -22.91
CA VAL A 471 -12.13 1.76 -22.81
C VAL A 471 -11.01 2.17 -21.87
N LEU A 472 -10.83 1.39 -20.80
CA LEU A 472 -9.82 1.61 -19.78
C LEU A 472 -8.75 0.52 -19.88
N GLU A 473 -7.49 0.93 -19.90
CA GLU A 473 -6.35 0.04 -19.97
C GLU A 473 -5.40 0.23 -18.77
N ARG A 474 -4.73 -0.86 -18.36
CA ARG A 474 -3.58 -0.81 -17.45
C ARG A 474 -2.31 -1.08 -18.22
N THR A 475 -1.27 -0.30 -17.94
CA THR A 475 0.04 -0.44 -18.57
C THR A 475 1.07 -1.08 -17.63
N ASN A 476 2.27 -1.31 -18.12
CA ASN A 476 3.43 -1.74 -17.33
C ASN A 476 3.86 -0.70 -16.27
N LYS A 477 3.43 0.57 -16.39
CA LYS A 477 3.64 1.58 -15.34
C LYS A 477 2.83 1.30 -14.09
N SER A 478 1.62 0.76 -14.25
CA SER A 478 0.67 0.49 -13.15
C SER A 478 0.53 -0.99 -12.78
N SER A 479 1.08 -1.91 -13.57
CA SER A 479 1.04 -3.37 -13.34
C SER A 479 2.39 -4.02 -13.62
N PRO A 480 2.77 -5.12 -12.91
CA PRO A 480 4.01 -5.85 -13.18
C PRO A 480 3.92 -6.61 -14.50
N GLU A 481 4.92 -6.43 -15.37
CA GLU A 481 4.99 -7.03 -16.70
C GLU A 481 5.68 -8.42 -16.71
N PHE A 482 6.52 -8.68 -15.69
CA PHE A 482 7.40 -9.84 -15.68
C PHE A 482 6.69 -11.18 -15.97
N LEU A 483 5.59 -11.48 -15.27
CA LEU A 483 4.89 -12.73 -15.44
C LEU A 483 4.18 -12.84 -16.79
N GLU A 484 3.64 -11.73 -17.29
CA GLU A 484 2.93 -11.67 -18.58
C GLU A 484 3.89 -11.91 -19.75
N SER A 485 5.15 -11.46 -19.63
CA SER A 485 6.19 -11.69 -20.64
C SER A 485 6.85 -13.08 -20.57
N HIS A 486 6.73 -13.80 -19.44
CA HIS A 486 7.41 -15.10 -19.23
C HIS A 486 6.46 -16.28 -19.01
N SER A 487 5.15 -16.08 -19.10
CA SER A 487 4.13 -17.10 -18.91
C SER A 487 3.00 -16.94 -19.90
N ASP A 488 2.38 -18.06 -20.27
CA ASP A 488 1.12 -18.01 -21.03
C ASP A 488 0.03 -17.35 -20.17
N ILE A 489 -0.78 -16.48 -20.79
CA ILE A 489 -1.88 -15.80 -20.12
C ILE A 489 -2.88 -16.82 -19.53
N ASP A 490 -3.13 -17.91 -20.26
CA ASP A 490 -4.02 -19.00 -19.79
C ASP A 490 -3.46 -19.77 -18.59
N ASP A 491 -2.15 -19.66 -18.34
CA ASP A 491 -1.54 -20.18 -17.12
C ASP A 491 -1.62 -19.16 -15.97
N LEU A 492 -1.56 -17.86 -16.25
CA LEU A 492 -1.64 -16.83 -15.21
C LEU A 492 -2.99 -16.82 -14.52
N ILE A 493 -4.08 -16.91 -15.29
CA ILE A 493 -5.45 -16.99 -14.76
C ILE A 493 -6.29 -17.95 -15.59
N MET A 494 -6.88 -18.94 -14.92
CA MET A 494 -7.70 -19.98 -15.54
C MET A 494 -9.05 -20.07 -14.86
N PHE A 495 -10.12 -20.18 -15.67
CA PHE A 495 -11.47 -20.49 -15.24
C PHE A 495 -11.84 -21.88 -15.73
N LYS A 496 -12.28 -22.77 -14.84
CA LYS A 496 -12.63 -24.15 -15.21
C LYS A 496 -13.90 -24.60 -14.50
N GLN A 497 -14.84 -25.15 -15.27
CA GLN A 497 -16.02 -25.83 -14.80
C GLN A 497 -15.80 -27.33 -14.71
N PHE A 498 -16.48 -27.96 -13.78
CA PHE A 498 -16.51 -29.40 -13.59
C PHE A 498 -17.96 -29.91 -13.57
N ASP A 499 -18.13 -31.18 -13.87
CA ASP A 499 -19.44 -31.83 -13.86
C ASP A 499 -19.92 -32.09 -12.42
N SER A 500 -18.97 -32.27 -11.48
CA SER A 500 -19.27 -32.49 -10.06
C SER A 500 -18.23 -31.86 -9.14
N LYS A 501 -18.58 -31.72 -7.85
CA LYS A 501 -17.62 -31.28 -6.82
C LYS A 501 -16.50 -32.28 -6.59
N GLU A 502 -16.81 -33.56 -6.68
CA GLU A 502 -15.85 -34.63 -6.54
C GLU A 502 -14.77 -34.56 -7.63
N GLU A 503 -15.16 -34.24 -8.84
CA GLU A 503 -14.24 -34.03 -9.96
C GLU A 503 -13.36 -32.80 -9.74
N GLN A 504 -13.96 -31.67 -9.30
CA GLN A 504 -13.23 -30.47 -8.91
C GLN A 504 -12.19 -30.79 -7.83
N ASP A 505 -12.61 -31.46 -6.76
CA ASP A 505 -11.77 -31.76 -5.61
C ASP A 505 -10.59 -32.66 -5.99
N GLN A 506 -10.83 -33.68 -6.82
CA GLN A 506 -9.80 -34.58 -7.36
C GLN A 506 -8.81 -33.81 -8.25
N TRP A 507 -9.33 -32.93 -9.12
CA TRP A 507 -8.48 -32.11 -9.99
C TRP A 507 -7.59 -31.17 -9.18
N VAL A 508 -8.12 -30.47 -8.17
CA VAL A 508 -7.34 -29.59 -7.29
C VAL A 508 -6.24 -30.35 -6.57
N ALA A 509 -6.54 -31.54 -6.04
CA ALA A 509 -5.54 -32.35 -5.37
C ALA A 509 -4.43 -32.83 -6.32
N ASN A 510 -4.76 -33.15 -7.59
CA ASN A 510 -3.79 -33.51 -8.62
C ASN A 510 -2.89 -32.32 -8.99
N GLU A 511 -3.48 -31.14 -9.22
CA GLU A 511 -2.74 -29.92 -9.55
C GLU A 511 -1.78 -29.50 -8.41
N ILE A 512 -2.25 -29.52 -7.15
CA ILE A 512 -1.38 -29.25 -6.01
C ILE A 512 -0.19 -30.21 -5.96
N GLN A 513 -0.42 -31.50 -6.20
CA GLN A 513 0.67 -32.48 -6.27
C GLN A 513 1.65 -32.13 -7.39
N THR A 514 1.18 -31.79 -8.59
CA THR A 514 2.02 -31.38 -9.73
C THR A 514 2.82 -30.12 -9.38
N ASN A 515 2.17 -29.11 -8.77
CA ASN A 515 2.85 -27.89 -8.37
C ASN A 515 4.02 -28.15 -7.40
N LEU A 516 3.86 -29.09 -6.49
CA LEU A 516 4.91 -29.44 -5.52
C LEU A 516 6.03 -30.30 -6.13
N THR A 517 5.69 -31.24 -7.02
CA THR A 517 6.64 -32.23 -7.53
C THR A 517 7.30 -31.82 -8.86
N GLU A 518 6.59 -31.12 -9.72
CA GLU A 518 7.05 -30.78 -11.07
C GLU A 518 7.37 -29.31 -11.22
N ASP A 519 6.56 -28.43 -10.62
CA ASP A 519 6.68 -26.98 -10.75
C ASP A 519 7.57 -26.34 -9.67
N GLU A 520 8.11 -27.13 -8.74
CA GLU A 520 9.04 -26.68 -7.69
C GLU A 520 8.46 -25.59 -6.78
N LEU A 521 7.12 -25.53 -6.64
CA LEU A 521 6.48 -24.70 -5.63
C LEU A 521 6.59 -25.35 -4.25
N ARG A 522 6.57 -24.55 -3.20
CA ARG A 522 6.54 -25.01 -1.81
C ARG A 522 5.09 -25.12 -1.33
N PRO A 523 4.78 -25.90 -0.28
CA PRO A 523 3.44 -25.96 0.26
C PRO A 523 2.90 -24.59 0.70
N ASP A 524 3.73 -23.70 1.23
CA ASP A 524 3.42 -22.33 1.64
C ASP A 524 3.23 -21.35 0.47
N ASP A 525 3.60 -21.75 -0.75
CA ASP A 525 3.29 -21.01 -1.98
C ASP A 525 1.84 -21.20 -2.45
N ILE A 526 1.07 -22.09 -1.82
CA ILE A 526 -0.24 -22.53 -2.31
C ILE A 526 -1.32 -22.25 -1.28
N ILE A 527 -2.40 -21.58 -1.72
CA ILE A 527 -3.59 -21.33 -0.90
C ILE A 527 -4.85 -21.78 -1.64
N VAL A 528 -5.76 -22.45 -0.93
CA VAL A 528 -7.09 -22.83 -1.42
C VAL A 528 -8.14 -22.00 -0.69
N ILE A 529 -8.91 -21.21 -1.42
CA ILE A 529 -9.90 -20.28 -0.87
C ILE A 529 -11.31 -20.75 -1.25
N ASN A 530 -12.17 -20.93 -0.24
CA ASN A 530 -13.60 -21.06 -0.43
C ASN A 530 -14.28 -19.71 -0.19
N PRO A 531 -14.94 -19.09 -1.18
CA PRO A 531 -15.53 -17.77 -1.03
C PRO A 531 -16.59 -17.69 0.08
N ASN A 532 -17.39 -18.72 0.25
CA ASN A 532 -18.39 -18.77 1.33
C ASN A 532 -17.75 -19.14 2.67
N PRO A 533 -17.67 -18.20 3.63
CA PRO A 533 -16.96 -18.43 4.90
C PRO A 533 -17.65 -19.45 5.82
N VAL A 534 -18.97 -19.62 5.69
CA VAL A 534 -19.75 -20.53 6.56
C VAL A 534 -19.52 -21.99 6.18
N THR A 535 -19.37 -22.27 4.89
CA THR A 535 -19.24 -23.65 4.37
C THR A 535 -17.77 -24.08 4.19
N THR A 536 -16.80 -23.22 4.49
CA THR A 536 -15.38 -23.48 4.22
C THR A 536 -14.93 -24.82 4.75
N LYS A 537 -15.11 -25.11 6.06
CA LYS A 537 -14.67 -26.36 6.67
C LYS A 537 -15.23 -27.61 5.97
N LEU A 538 -16.50 -27.56 5.59
CA LEU A 538 -17.17 -28.67 4.92
C LEU A 538 -16.67 -28.83 3.48
N ASN A 539 -16.58 -27.72 2.74
CA ASN A 539 -16.27 -27.73 1.33
C ASN A 539 -14.80 -28.08 1.02
N VAL A 540 -13.86 -27.79 1.93
CA VAL A 540 -12.45 -28.08 1.68
C VAL A 540 -11.99 -29.44 2.27
N ALA A 541 -12.80 -30.07 3.12
CA ALA A 541 -12.45 -31.33 3.77
C ALA A 541 -12.13 -32.46 2.77
N PRO A 542 -12.88 -32.68 1.66
CA PRO A 542 -12.55 -33.72 0.70
C PRO A 542 -11.20 -33.52 0.03
N ILE A 543 -10.87 -32.31 -0.39
CA ILE A 543 -9.55 -32.00 -1.00
C ILE A 543 -8.43 -32.28 -0.01
N ARG A 544 -8.58 -31.90 1.25
CA ARG A 544 -7.60 -32.16 2.30
C ARG A 544 -7.40 -33.63 2.57
N ALA A 545 -8.48 -34.43 2.54
CA ALA A 545 -8.40 -35.88 2.66
C ALA A 545 -7.57 -36.50 1.51
N LEU A 546 -7.80 -36.06 0.26
CA LEU A 546 -7.04 -36.49 -0.91
C LEU A 546 -5.55 -36.11 -0.83
N LEU A 547 -5.24 -34.93 -0.28
CA LEU A 547 -3.86 -34.50 -0.05
C LEU A 547 -3.18 -35.33 1.04
N TYR A 548 -3.89 -35.62 2.12
CA TYR A 548 -3.38 -36.48 3.20
C TYR A 548 -3.02 -37.90 2.71
N GLU A 549 -3.87 -38.50 1.88
CA GLU A 549 -3.60 -39.81 1.24
C GLU A 549 -2.33 -39.79 0.37
N ARG A 550 -1.95 -38.62 -0.15
CA ARG A 550 -0.73 -38.40 -0.95
C ARG A 550 0.49 -37.99 -0.12
N GLY A 551 0.34 -37.91 1.20
CA GLY A 551 1.42 -37.46 2.10
C GLY A 551 1.68 -35.98 2.07
N ILE A 552 0.75 -35.15 1.55
CA ILE A 552 0.87 -33.71 1.45
C ILE A 552 0.22 -33.07 2.70
N GLN A 553 1.02 -32.33 3.46
CA GLN A 553 0.55 -31.62 4.64
C GLN A 553 -0.36 -30.46 4.27
N SER A 554 -1.47 -30.32 5.01
CA SER A 554 -2.40 -29.22 4.82
C SER A 554 -3.05 -28.79 6.13
N HIS A 555 -3.43 -27.51 6.22
CA HIS A 555 -4.11 -26.97 7.39
C HIS A 555 -5.27 -26.07 7.00
N THR A 556 -6.27 -25.91 7.89
CA THR A 556 -7.28 -24.87 7.75
C THR A 556 -6.93 -23.70 8.66
N ALA A 557 -6.57 -22.58 8.05
CA ALA A 557 -6.10 -21.40 8.75
C ALA A 557 -7.09 -20.90 9.82
N GLY A 558 -6.59 -20.78 11.06
CA GLY A 558 -7.36 -20.31 12.20
C GLY A 558 -8.49 -21.26 12.66
N VAL A 559 -8.46 -22.53 12.24
CA VAL A 559 -9.36 -23.61 12.69
C VAL A 559 -8.53 -24.73 13.32
N ASP A 560 -7.60 -25.29 12.56
CA ASP A 560 -6.77 -26.41 12.96
C ASP A 560 -5.43 -25.96 13.58
N THR A 561 -5.03 -24.74 13.32
CA THR A 561 -3.70 -24.20 13.63
C THR A 561 -3.76 -22.77 14.12
N ALA A 562 -2.71 -22.32 14.81
CA ALA A 562 -2.52 -20.92 15.14
C ALA A 562 -2.42 -20.07 13.85
N PRO A 563 -2.83 -18.79 13.87
CA PRO A 563 -2.71 -17.90 12.71
C PRO A 563 -1.29 -17.78 12.15
N ASP A 564 -0.28 -17.99 13.00
CA ASP A 564 1.13 -17.81 12.65
C ASP A 564 1.69 -18.94 11.74
N VAL A 565 0.93 -20.02 11.53
CA VAL A 565 1.35 -21.14 10.66
C VAL A 565 1.63 -20.72 9.21
N PHE A 566 1.05 -19.63 8.74
CA PHE A 566 1.37 -19.06 7.42
C PHE A 566 2.84 -18.62 7.30
N PHE A 567 3.53 -18.43 8.42
CA PHE A 567 4.91 -17.92 8.50
C PHE A 567 5.87 -18.97 9.07
N ASP A 568 5.39 -20.21 9.33
CA ASP A 568 6.22 -21.33 9.81
C ASP A 568 6.87 -22.04 8.62
N GLU A 569 8.09 -21.62 8.27
CA GLU A 569 8.85 -22.18 7.15
C GLU A 569 9.36 -23.62 7.42
N ASP A 570 9.46 -24.04 8.68
CA ASP A 570 9.97 -25.37 9.04
C ASP A 570 8.88 -26.45 8.94
N ASN A 571 7.59 -26.05 9.08
CA ASN A 571 6.43 -26.93 8.95
C ASN A 571 5.51 -26.47 7.82
N ALA A 572 6.08 -26.11 6.67
CA ALA A 572 5.33 -25.63 5.53
C ALA A 572 4.23 -26.61 5.11
N SER A 573 3.01 -26.13 4.99
CA SER A 573 1.84 -26.92 4.59
C SER A 573 0.89 -26.10 3.72
N VAL A 574 0.09 -26.76 2.87
CA VAL A 574 -0.89 -26.10 1.99
C VAL A 574 -2.00 -25.49 2.82
N ALA A 575 -2.24 -24.19 2.64
CA ALA A 575 -3.22 -23.46 3.41
C ALA A 575 -4.61 -23.54 2.76
N PHE A 576 -5.62 -23.86 3.56
CA PHE A 576 -7.04 -23.79 3.22
C PHE A 576 -7.73 -22.74 4.05
N THR A 577 -8.57 -21.89 3.44
CA THR A 577 -9.17 -20.78 4.15
C THR A 577 -10.49 -20.31 3.55
N GLY A 578 -11.32 -19.65 4.34
CA GLY A 578 -12.44 -18.86 3.85
C GLY A 578 -12.02 -17.42 3.57
N ILE A 579 -12.83 -16.70 2.80
CA ILE A 579 -12.50 -15.38 2.25
C ILE A 579 -12.07 -14.34 3.32
N TYR A 580 -12.71 -14.29 4.48
CA TYR A 580 -12.35 -13.33 5.52
C TYR A 580 -10.98 -13.58 6.17
N ARG A 581 -10.54 -14.84 6.20
CA ARG A 581 -9.22 -15.21 6.72
C ARG A 581 -8.15 -15.25 5.63
N ALA A 582 -8.56 -15.35 4.36
CA ALA A 582 -7.66 -15.16 3.22
C ALA A 582 -7.13 -13.73 3.14
N LYS A 583 -7.93 -12.76 3.62
CA LYS A 583 -7.53 -11.36 3.63
C LYS A 583 -6.30 -11.17 4.52
N GLY A 584 -5.30 -10.45 4.02
CA GLY A 584 -3.98 -10.30 4.66
C GLY A 584 -2.99 -11.43 4.37
N ASN A 585 -3.42 -12.58 3.80
CA ASN A 585 -2.54 -13.65 3.38
C ASN A 585 -2.47 -13.71 1.85
N GLU A 586 -1.33 -14.12 1.32
CA GLU A 586 -1.08 -14.18 -0.11
C GLU A 586 -0.20 -15.38 -0.46
N ALA A 587 -0.40 -15.93 -1.63
CA ALA A 587 0.36 -17.09 -2.12
C ALA A 587 0.70 -16.90 -3.60
N ALA A 588 1.69 -17.65 -4.08
CA ALA A 588 2.05 -17.64 -5.49
C ALA A 588 0.95 -18.26 -6.35
N MET A 589 0.38 -19.39 -5.90
CA MET A 589 -0.71 -20.12 -6.54
C MET A 589 -1.98 -20.06 -5.67
N VAL A 590 -3.07 -19.56 -6.24
CA VAL A 590 -4.37 -19.46 -5.57
C VAL A 590 -5.40 -20.32 -6.29
N TYR A 591 -6.00 -21.24 -5.56
CA TYR A 591 -7.16 -22.02 -6.02
C TYR A 591 -8.42 -21.44 -5.34
N ILE A 592 -9.38 -21.00 -6.14
CA ILE A 592 -10.68 -20.54 -5.68
C ILE A 592 -11.68 -21.64 -6.04
N VAL A 593 -12.16 -22.36 -5.03
CA VAL A 593 -13.08 -23.49 -5.20
C VAL A 593 -14.52 -23.07 -4.94
N ASN A 594 -15.47 -23.68 -5.63
CA ASN A 594 -16.91 -23.36 -5.55
C ASN A 594 -17.20 -21.88 -5.89
N ALA A 595 -16.51 -21.35 -6.91
CA ALA A 595 -16.63 -19.94 -7.31
C ALA A 595 -18.01 -19.60 -7.90
N GLU A 596 -18.78 -20.59 -8.36
CA GLU A 596 -20.17 -20.43 -8.82
C GLU A 596 -21.06 -19.71 -7.80
N ALA A 597 -20.75 -19.83 -6.51
CA ALA A 597 -21.43 -19.11 -5.44
C ALA A 597 -21.32 -17.58 -5.53
N CYS A 598 -20.37 -17.06 -6.33
CA CYS A 598 -20.16 -15.64 -6.54
C CYS A 598 -20.83 -15.10 -7.82
N PHE A 599 -21.48 -15.95 -8.61
CA PHE A 599 -22.02 -15.54 -9.91
C PHE A 599 -23.24 -14.64 -9.76
N ASP A 600 -24.24 -15.07 -8.99
CA ASP A 600 -25.51 -14.36 -8.86
C ASP A 600 -26.08 -14.43 -7.44
N SER A 601 -26.82 -13.37 -7.06
CA SER A 601 -27.55 -13.30 -5.80
C SER A 601 -28.65 -12.24 -5.93
N PHE A 602 -29.79 -12.53 -5.34
CA PHE A 602 -30.92 -11.59 -5.34
C PHE A 602 -30.71 -10.40 -4.38
N PHE A 603 -29.91 -10.56 -3.32
CA PHE A 603 -29.80 -9.54 -2.26
C PHE A 603 -28.39 -8.94 -2.10
N ASP A 604 -27.32 -9.69 -2.41
CA ASP A 604 -25.95 -9.34 -2.00
C ASP A 604 -24.93 -9.52 -3.13
N LEU A 605 -25.30 -9.27 -4.39
CA LEU A 605 -24.41 -9.55 -5.53
C LEU A 605 -23.08 -8.79 -5.45
N ALA A 606 -23.10 -7.51 -5.10
CA ALA A 606 -21.87 -6.71 -4.94
C ALA A 606 -20.91 -7.32 -3.90
N LYS A 607 -21.44 -7.82 -2.79
CA LYS A 607 -20.66 -8.50 -1.76
C LYS A 607 -20.01 -9.79 -2.26
N LEU A 608 -20.76 -10.61 -3.00
CA LEU A 608 -20.23 -11.85 -3.58
C LEU A 608 -19.15 -11.56 -4.63
N ARG A 609 -19.38 -10.53 -5.46
CA ARG A 609 -18.39 -10.07 -6.45
C ARG A 609 -17.12 -9.52 -5.77
N ASN A 610 -17.24 -8.81 -4.65
CA ASN A 610 -16.10 -8.35 -3.86
C ASN A 610 -15.37 -9.52 -3.18
N GLN A 611 -16.06 -10.59 -2.81
CA GLN A 611 -15.42 -11.83 -2.32
C GLN A 611 -14.57 -12.48 -3.42
N LEU A 612 -15.09 -12.57 -4.64
CA LEU A 612 -14.36 -13.11 -5.78
C LEU A 612 -13.17 -12.22 -6.16
N PHE A 613 -13.36 -10.90 -6.22
CA PHE A 613 -12.29 -9.91 -6.40
C PHE A 613 -11.17 -10.11 -5.36
N THR A 614 -11.56 -10.17 -4.09
CA THR A 614 -10.61 -10.35 -2.99
C THR A 614 -9.85 -11.67 -3.11
N ALA A 615 -10.52 -12.76 -3.49
CA ALA A 615 -9.88 -14.07 -3.66
C ALA A 615 -8.87 -14.08 -4.81
N ILE A 616 -9.22 -13.53 -5.97
CA ILE A 616 -8.32 -13.44 -7.13
C ILE A 616 -7.08 -12.62 -6.78
N THR A 617 -7.26 -11.49 -6.10
CA THR A 617 -6.17 -10.59 -5.73
C THR A 617 -5.28 -11.08 -4.59
N ARG A 618 -5.52 -12.28 -4.02
CA ARG A 618 -4.56 -12.97 -3.10
C ARG A 618 -3.38 -13.59 -3.82
N SER A 619 -3.45 -13.73 -5.13
CA SER A 619 -2.40 -14.32 -5.94
C SER A 619 -1.22 -13.38 -6.17
N LYS A 620 0.01 -13.91 -6.06
CA LYS A 620 1.25 -13.24 -6.51
C LYS A 620 1.56 -13.57 -7.97
N ALA A 621 1.07 -14.72 -8.47
CA ALA A 621 1.43 -15.19 -9.80
C ALA A 621 0.26 -15.88 -10.52
N TRP A 622 -0.27 -16.97 -9.99
CA TRP A 622 -1.23 -17.84 -10.69
C TRP A 622 -2.56 -17.97 -9.96
N VAL A 623 -3.65 -17.97 -10.72
CA VAL A 623 -5.02 -18.10 -10.19
C VAL A 623 -5.76 -19.20 -10.94
N ARG A 624 -6.49 -20.03 -10.19
CA ARG A 624 -7.43 -21.03 -10.69
C ARG A 624 -8.81 -20.74 -10.09
N VAL A 625 -9.76 -20.31 -10.92
CA VAL A 625 -11.17 -20.06 -10.53
C VAL A 625 -11.98 -21.26 -10.96
N LEU A 626 -12.49 -22.01 -9.99
CA LEU A 626 -13.03 -23.35 -10.17
C LEU A 626 -14.44 -23.43 -9.62
N GLY A 627 -15.31 -24.16 -10.30
CA GLY A 627 -16.68 -24.35 -9.84
C GLY A 627 -17.48 -25.34 -10.66
N VAL A 628 -18.76 -25.46 -10.33
CA VAL A 628 -19.69 -26.40 -10.95
C VAL A 628 -20.95 -25.71 -11.42
N GLY A 629 -21.61 -26.25 -12.44
CA GLY A 629 -22.94 -25.85 -12.87
C GLY A 629 -23.06 -24.47 -13.53
N PRO A 630 -24.30 -23.97 -13.74
CA PRO A 630 -24.57 -22.78 -14.57
C PRO A 630 -23.96 -21.46 -14.07
N GLY A 631 -23.77 -21.32 -12.75
CA GLY A 631 -23.10 -20.14 -12.19
C GLY A 631 -21.64 -20.05 -12.66
N MET A 632 -20.95 -21.19 -12.76
CA MET A 632 -19.59 -21.22 -13.27
C MET A 632 -19.54 -20.93 -14.78
N ASP A 633 -20.52 -21.41 -15.56
CA ASP A 633 -20.64 -21.07 -16.98
C ASP A 633 -20.75 -19.56 -17.18
N GLY A 634 -21.55 -18.89 -16.33
CA GLY A 634 -21.71 -17.45 -16.36
C GLY A 634 -20.41 -16.69 -16.08
N LEU A 635 -19.64 -17.09 -15.06
CA LEU A 635 -18.32 -16.51 -14.75
C LEU A 635 -17.32 -16.74 -15.90
N ILE A 636 -17.33 -17.93 -16.50
CA ILE A 636 -16.50 -18.25 -17.68
C ILE A 636 -16.87 -17.35 -18.87
N ALA A 637 -18.18 -17.10 -19.09
CA ALA A 637 -18.61 -16.24 -20.17
C ALA A 637 -18.17 -14.78 -19.98
N GLU A 638 -18.20 -14.26 -18.74
CA GLU A 638 -17.66 -12.95 -18.41
C GLU A 638 -16.14 -12.91 -18.63
N TYR A 639 -15.39 -13.92 -18.12
CA TYR A 639 -13.93 -14.01 -18.31
C TYR A 639 -13.53 -14.07 -19.79
N LYS A 640 -14.27 -14.83 -20.63
CA LYS A 640 -13.99 -14.87 -22.08
C LYS A 640 -14.07 -13.48 -22.69
N LYS A 641 -15.05 -12.67 -22.31
CA LYS A 641 -15.14 -11.28 -22.80
C LYS A 641 -13.97 -10.43 -22.35
N VAL A 642 -13.50 -10.56 -21.10
CA VAL A 642 -12.27 -9.88 -20.64
C VAL A 642 -11.08 -10.25 -21.54
N LYS A 643 -10.94 -11.54 -21.86
CA LYS A 643 -9.87 -12.05 -22.72
C LYS A 643 -10.01 -11.56 -24.17
N ASP A 644 -11.24 -11.57 -24.72
CA ASP A 644 -11.53 -11.11 -26.08
C ASP A 644 -11.22 -9.60 -26.25
N HIS A 645 -11.35 -8.82 -25.18
CA HIS A 645 -10.96 -7.40 -25.13
C HIS A 645 -9.51 -7.18 -24.66
N ASN A 646 -8.65 -8.19 -24.76
CA ASN A 646 -7.22 -8.10 -24.43
C ASN A 646 -6.94 -7.54 -23.02
N PHE A 647 -7.79 -7.90 -22.05
CA PHE A 647 -7.70 -7.42 -20.66
C PHE A 647 -7.74 -5.87 -20.54
N THR A 648 -8.67 -5.26 -21.29
CA THR A 648 -9.14 -3.89 -21.08
C THR A 648 -10.55 -3.94 -20.46
N LEU A 649 -11.02 -2.82 -19.93
CA LEU A 649 -12.39 -2.66 -19.46
C LEU A 649 -13.14 -1.81 -20.48
N ASP A 650 -14.01 -2.44 -21.27
CA ASP A 650 -14.77 -1.83 -22.36
C ASP A 650 -16.25 -1.79 -21.99
N PHE A 651 -16.80 -0.61 -21.69
CA PHE A 651 -18.19 -0.48 -21.21
C PHE A 651 -18.78 0.91 -21.47
N LEU A 652 -20.11 0.99 -21.31
CA LEU A 652 -20.82 2.27 -21.25
C LEU A 652 -20.75 2.80 -19.81
N TYR A 653 -20.17 3.99 -19.62
CA TYR A 653 -20.14 4.62 -18.31
C TYR A 653 -21.57 4.90 -17.85
N PRO A 654 -21.99 4.44 -16.65
CA PRO A 654 -23.38 4.50 -16.24
C PRO A 654 -23.84 5.94 -16.03
N THR A 655 -25.08 6.21 -16.43
CA THR A 655 -25.74 7.48 -16.14
C THR A 655 -25.97 7.65 -14.64
N LYS A 656 -26.21 8.89 -14.19
CA LYS A 656 -26.53 9.17 -12.79
C LYS A 656 -27.74 8.35 -12.31
N ALA A 657 -28.80 8.25 -13.13
CA ALA A 657 -29.97 7.46 -12.79
C ALA A 657 -29.66 5.97 -12.58
N GLN A 658 -28.75 5.40 -13.38
CA GLN A 658 -28.31 4.02 -13.21
C GLN A 658 -27.43 3.87 -11.95
N ARG A 659 -26.52 4.84 -11.68
CA ARG A 659 -25.69 4.83 -10.46
C ARG A 659 -26.52 4.90 -9.18
N ASP A 660 -27.64 5.63 -9.17
CA ASP A 660 -28.53 5.73 -8.00
C ASP A 660 -29.13 4.36 -7.58
N HIS A 661 -29.10 3.36 -8.48
CA HIS A 661 -29.57 1.98 -8.23
C HIS A 661 -28.44 0.95 -8.05
N MET A 662 -27.17 1.37 -8.10
CA MET A 662 -26.01 0.51 -7.93
C MET A 662 -25.38 0.66 -6.55
N ASN A 663 -24.55 -0.33 -6.18
CA ASN A 663 -23.62 -0.12 -5.07
C ASN A 663 -22.55 0.89 -5.50
N ILE A 664 -22.43 1.98 -4.77
CA ILE A 664 -21.44 3.03 -5.06
C ILE A 664 -20.23 2.84 -4.15
N VAL A 665 -19.07 2.68 -4.77
CA VAL A 665 -17.77 2.70 -4.09
C VAL A 665 -17.35 4.16 -4.01
N ASN A 666 -17.55 4.75 -2.85
CA ASN A 666 -17.35 6.18 -2.65
C ASN A 666 -15.89 6.51 -2.29
N ARG A 667 -15.46 7.67 -2.74
CA ARG A 667 -14.36 8.41 -2.13
C ARG A 667 -14.85 9.03 -0.81
N ASP A 668 -13.96 9.14 0.19
CA ASP A 668 -14.21 9.74 1.52
C ASP A 668 -14.48 11.26 1.41
N MET A 669 -15.64 11.63 0.93
CA MET A 669 -16.05 13.03 0.86
C MET A 669 -17.24 13.28 1.78
N SER A 670 -17.14 14.33 2.60
CA SER A 670 -18.26 14.78 3.41
C SER A 670 -19.43 15.19 2.54
N GLU A 671 -20.65 15.05 3.05
CA GLU A 671 -21.84 15.57 2.39
C GLU A 671 -21.75 17.09 2.13
N ALA A 672 -21.01 17.81 2.98
CA ALA A 672 -20.73 19.23 2.79
C ALA A 672 -19.81 19.47 1.59
N GLU A 673 -18.77 18.66 1.41
CA GLU A 673 -17.88 18.71 0.25
C GLU A 673 -18.60 18.32 -1.03
N LYS A 674 -19.40 17.24 -1.01
CA LYS A 674 -20.24 16.84 -2.15
C LYS A 674 -21.18 17.98 -2.58
N ARG A 675 -21.85 18.62 -1.61
CA ARG A 675 -22.72 19.80 -1.88
C ARG A 675 -21.93 20.98 -2.41
N LYS A 676 -20.73 21.24 -1.88
CA LYS A 676 -19.85 22.32 -2.36
C LYS A 676 -19.41 22.08 -3.80
N ILE A 677 -19.00 20.85 -4.14
CA ILE A 677 -18.61 20.47 -5.51
C ILE A 677 -19.80 20.57 -6.46
N GLN A 678 -20.98 20.05 -6.08
CA GLN A 678 -22.20 20.17 -6.89
C GLN A 678 -22.59 21.63 -7.13
N LYS A 679 -22.51 22.46 -6.09
CA LYS A 679 -22.77 23.90 -6.22
C LYS A 679 -21.74 24.59 -7.13
N THR A 680 -20.46 24.23 -7.00
CA THR A 680 -19.38 24.79 -7.83
C THR A 680 -19.52 24.34 -9.29
N LYS A 681 -19.86 23.05 -9.51
CA LYS A 681 -20.13 22.50 -10.85
C LYS A 681 -21.35 23.20 -11.48
N GLY A 682 -22.45 23.31 -10.75
CA GLY A 682 -23.63 24.05 -11.21
C GLY A 682 -23.37 25.51 -11.54
N ASN A 683 -22.53 26.20 -10.75
CA ASN A 683 -22.11 27.56 -11.05
C ASN A 683 -21.25 27.65 -12.31
N ALA A 684 -20.35 26.69 -12.55
CA ALA A 684 -19.55 26.62 -13.75
C ALA A 684 -20.40 26.31 -15.01
N GLU A 685 -21.33 25.36 -14.90
CA GLU A 685 -22.27 25.04 -15.99
C GLU A 685 -23.16 26.23 -16.34
N ASN A 686 -23.70 26.94 -15.34
CA ASN A 686 -24.46 28.17 -15.56
C ASN A 686 -23.62 29.25 -16.25
N LEU A 687 -22.37 29.46 -15.81
CA LEU A 687 -21.47 30.42 -16.42
C LEU A 687 -21.18 30.08 -17.89
N ILE A 688 -20.96 28.80 -18.20
CA ILE A 688 -20.76 28.32 -19.58
C ILE A 688 -22.02 28.61 -20.42
N GLN A 689 -23.20 28.27 -19.89
CA GLN A 689 -24.47 28.49 -20.58
C GLN A 689 -24.76 29.99 -20.83
N GLU A 690 -24.49 30.87 -19.87
CA GLU A 690 -24.64 32.32 -20.02
C GLU A 690 -23.65 32.92 -21.04
N LEU A 691 -22.43 32.38 -21.10
CA LEU A 691 -21.43 32.75 -22.14
C LEU A 691 -21.84 32.24 -23.53
N GLU A 692 -22.33 30.98 -23.63
CA GLU A 692 -22.79 30.40 -24.91
C GLU A 692 -24.06 31.08 -25.44
N SER A 693 -24.96 31.48 -24.55
CA SER A 693 -26.19 32.20 -24.92
C SER A 693 -25.97 33.69 -25.23
N GLY A 694 -24.77 34.20 -24.99
CA GLY A 694 -24.41 35.61 -25.21
C GLY A 694 -25.03 36.59 -24.20
N ASN A 695 -25.51 36.09 -23.06
CA ASN A 695 -26.04 36.91 -21.98
C ASN A 695 -24.93 37.59 -21.17
N ILE A 696 -23.74 36.96 -21.13
CA ILE A 696 -22.50 37.47 -20.51
C ILE A 696 -21.38 37.34 -21.54
N TYR A 697 -20.48 38.29 -21.59
CA TYR A 697 -19.26 38.22 -22.42
C TYR A 697 -18.02 38.01 -21.55
N LEU A 698 -16.94 37.47 -22.15
CA LEU A 698 -15.68 37.28 -21.42
C LEU A 698 -15.10 38.59 -20.82
N GLU A 699 -15.37 39.69 -21.49
CA GLU A 699 -14.99 41.02 -21.01
C GLU A 699 -15.68 41.43 -19.70
N ASP A 700 -16.92 40.96 -19.44
CA ASP A 700 -17.68 41.23 -18.24
C ASP A 700 -17.08 40.52 -17.01
N LEU A 701 -16.36 39.39 -17.20
CA LEU A 701 -15.68 38.69 -16.13
C LEU A 701 -14.35 39.34 -15.72
N GLY A 702 -13.86 40.29 -16.50
CA GLY A 702 -12.58 40.97 -16.28
C GLY A 702 -11.36 40.13 -16.72
N LYS A 703 -10.41 40.78 -17.38
CA LYS A 703 -9.22 40.12 -17.98
C LYS A 703 -8.39 39.32 -16.99
N ASP A 704 -8.24 39.79 -15.76
CA ASP A 704 -7.45 39.14 -14.73
C ASP A 704 -8.09 37.81 -14.29
N THR A 705 -9.43 37.80 -14.11
CA THR A 705 -10.18 36.58 -13.77
C THR A 705 -10.11 35.55 -14.90
N VAL A 706 -10.29 35.99 -16.14
CA VAL A 706 -10.21 35.09 -17.32
C VAL A 706 -8.81 34.49 -17.48
N ASN A 707 -7.76 35.33 -17.39
CA ASN A 707 -6.39 34.86 -17.50
C ASN A 707 -6.00 33.88 -16.39
N ARG A 708 -6.44 34.13 -15.17
CA ARG A 708 -6.22 33.24 -14.02
C ARG A 708 -6.95 31.92 -14.19
N LEU A 709 -8.19 31.93 -14.69
CA LEU A 709 -8.95 30.71 -15.00
C LEU A 709 -8.26 29.87 -16.08
N ILE A 710 -7.84 30.51 -17.17
CA ILE A 710 -7.11 29.84 -18.27
C ILE A 710 -5.78 29.26 -17.78
N SER A 711 -5.05 30.00 -16.95
CA SER A 711 -3.78 29.53 -16.37
C SER A 711 -4.00 28.30 -15.49
N LEU A 712 -5.04 28.34 -14.62
CA LEU A 712 -5.39 27.21 -13.72
C LEU A 712 -5.85 25.96 -14.51
N LEU A 713 -6.62 26.13 -15.58
CA LEU A 713 -7.05 25.02 -16.43
C LEU A 713 -5.85 24.39 -17.15
N LYS A 714 -4.97 25.20 -17.73
CA LYS A 714 -3.75 24.72 -18.42
C LYS A 714 -2.74 24.06 -17.50
N SER A 715 -2.64 24.50 -16.23
CA SER A 715 -1.71 23.90 -15.25
C SER A 715 -2.20 22.55 -14.71
N LYS A 716 -3.43 22.14 -15.02
CA LYS A 716 -4.02 20.86 -14.58
C LYS A 716 -4.32 19.89 -15.73
N GLU A 717 -4.01 20.26 -16.98
CA GLU A 717 -4.04 19.39 -18.17
C GLU A 717 -2.69 18.72 -18.46
N GLY A 718 -1.67 18.85 -17.55
CA GLY A 718 -0.34 18.30 -17.70
C GLY A 718 -0.05 17.15 -16.76
#